data_53e0c4dedf642dfd22e9459f2eeb6168
#
_entry.id   53e0c4dedf642dfd22e9459f2eeb6168
#
_cell.length_a   1.000
_cell.length_b   1.000
_cell.length_c   1.000
_cell.angle_alpha   90.00
_cell.angle_beta   90.00
_cell.angle_gamma   90.00
#
_symmetry.space_group_name_H-M   'P 1'
#
loop_
_entity.id
_entity.type
_entity.pdbx_description
1 polymer ?
#
loop_
_entity_poly.entity_id
_entity_poly.type
_entity_poly.pdbx_seq_one_letter_code
_entity_poly.pdbx_strand_id
1 'polypeptide(L)'
;VGSEMCIRGSYLAYGGDFGDTPNDGQFVMNGIVFGDLEPKPQYYEVKKVYQHIDVKAIDVEKGRFEVFNKYYFKNLSDYDVKWSLYENGKEAQSGLLSIGEVAPRTRTQITVPYQFSKLKADSEYFVKIQFLQKDNMPWADKNFAQAEEQILVKEATARPSIATVAAEGDKPEVMMTKASDIITIKGNGYTAQFDIKTGTIYSLTYGNEKVITDGNGPKLDALRAFTNNDNWFYSQWFDNGLHNLKHSATGFNMTTKEDGTVVLSFTVQSQAPNAAKILGGTSSGKNKIEELTDKKFGSSDFKFTTNQVWTVYKDGSIELEASITSNQPSLVLPRLGYMVRVPQQYANFTYYGRGPIDNYADRKVGQFIEQHKNTVAGEFVNFPKPQDMGNHEDVRWCALTNNAGNGAVFIATDRLSASALPYSALDLILASHPYQLPKAGDTYLHLDAAVTGLGGNSCGQGGPLEQDRVFASHHNTGFIIRPAGKDLTVTANVAPAGEMPLSITRNRAGVVSVSSQKKDAVILYTVDKSKSKTYTEPIALRNGGTVTAWFKDAPFIKASMTFDKIESIQTEVIYASSEESDGGEAKNLTDGDPNTIWHTMFSVTVAKHPHWVDLDAGEVKTIKGFTYLPRQDSSNGNVKDYTIHVSMDGKEWGEPILKGTFARDLKEKKVMFDKPVKARYIRFTALSEQRGQDYASGAELTILAE
;
A
#
# COMPACT_ATOMS: atom_id res chain seq x y z
N VAL A 1 24.62 18.16 18.30
CA VAL A 1 24.23 19.59 18.26
C VAL A 1 22.72 19.56 18.38
N GLY A 2 22.21 20.10 19.52
CA GLY A 2 20.79 20.08 19.81
C GLY A 2 20.00 21.01 18.88
N SER A 3 18.74 20.67 18.65
CA SER A 3 17.78 21.56 18.04
C SER A 3 17.60 22.78 18.94
N GLU A 4 17.89 23.98 18.47
CA GLU A 4 17.64 25.20 19.22
C GLU A 4 16.15 25.56 19.13
N MET A 5 15.52 25.76 20.28
CA MET A 5 14.12 26.10 20.42
C MET A 5 14.01 27.58 20.83
N CYS A 6 13.48 28.44 19.97
CA CYS A 6 13.17 29.83 20.28
C CYS A 6 11.75 30.00 20.83
N ILE A 7 11.59 30.80 21.87
CA ILE A 7 10.35 30.92 22.69
C ILE A 7 9.33 31.89 22.06
N ARG A 8 8.92 31.90 20.89
CA ARG A 8 7.71 32.47 20.26
C ARG A 8 7.78 32.25 18.75
N GLY A 9 6.91 31.38 18.26
CA GLY A 9 6.94 30.99 16.88
C GLY A 9 8.11 30.05 16.55
N SER A 10 8.50 29.22 17.53
CA SER A 10 9.61 28.27 17.40
C SER A 10 9.25 27.09 16.53
N TYR A 11 10.21 26.59 15.80
CA TYR A 11 10.13 25.37 15.03
C TYR A 11 11.38 24.52 15.29
N LEU A 12 11.27 23.22 15.04
CA LEU A 12 12.43 22.33 15.10
C LEU A 12 13.29 22.55 13.84
N ALA A 13 14.46 23.16 14.05
CA ALA A 13 15.40 23.46 12.98
C ALA A 13 16.28 22.25 12.63
N TYR A 14 16.80 22.23 11.39
CA TYR A 14 17.73 21.21 10.92
C TYR A 14 18.81 21.84 10.02
N GLY A 15 19.75 21.02 9.53
CA GLY A 15 20.90 21.50 8.76
C GLY A 15 20.50 22.35 7.56
N GLY A 16 21.17 23.50 7.40
CA GLY A 16 20.92 24.50 6.35
C GLY A 16 19.98 25.63 6.74
N ASP A 17 19.21 25.51 7.85
CA ASP A 17 18.27 26.54 8.29
C ASP A 17 18.96 27.85 8.71
N PHE A 18 20.19 27.77 9.18
CA PHE A 18 21.02 28.91 9.59
C PHE A 18 22.06 29.31 8.54
N GLY A 19 21.92 28.79 7.29
CA GLY A 19 22.86 29.07 6.21
C GLY A 19 24.16 28.28 6.28
N ASP A 20 24.21 27.27 7.13
CA ASP A 20 25.36 26.36 7.27
C ASP A 20 25.52 25.49 6.00
N THR A 21 26.78 25.38 5.53
CA THR A 21 27.16 24.65 4.33
C THR A 21 28.57 24.10 4.48
N PRO A 22 28.82 22.79 4.23
CA PRO A 22 27.85 21.75 3.87
C PRO A 22 26.97 21.30 5.05
N ASN A 23 25.80 20.70 4.75
CA ASN A 23 24.92 20.12 5.76
C ASN A 23 24.21 18.88 5.19
N ASP A 24 23.67 18.03 6.08
CA ASP A 24 22.90 16.83 5.74
C ASP A 24 21.40 16.98 6.02
N GLY A 25 20.89 18.23 6.01
CA GLY A 25 19.48 18.51 6.21
C GLY A 25 18.98 17.96 7.54
N GLN A 26 17.90 17.20 7.52
CA GLN A 26 17.27 16.65 8.73
C GLN A 26 18.01 15.44 9.34
N PHE A 27 19.15 14.99 8.80
CA PHE A 27 19.92 13.89 9.37
C PHE A 27 20.51 14.20 10.78
N VAL A 28 20.39 15.44 11.25
CA VAL A 28 20.68 15.82 12.63
C VAL A 28 19.61 15.39 13.64
N MET A 29 18.42 15.03 13.16
CA MET A 29 17.24 14.66 13.97
C MET A 29 17.14 13.15 14.22
N ASN A 30 18.27 12.49 14.41
CA ASN A 30 18.34 11.05 14.67
C ASN A 30 17.77 10.68 16.06
N GLY A 31 17.58 9.37 16.31
CA GLY A 31 17.09 8.86 17.57
C GLY A 31 15.56 8.78 17.66
N ILE A 32 15.08 8.33 18.81
CA ILE A 32 13.69 7.97 19.08
C ILE A 32 12.88 9.04 19.83
N VAL A 33 13.50 10.19 20.09
CA VAL A 33 12.85 11.38 20.68
C VAL A 33 13.10 12.60 19.82
N PHE A 34 12.19 13.57 19.88
CA PHE A 34 12.36 14.88 19.25
C PHE A 34 13.33 15.78 20.04
N GLY A 35 13.68 16.93 19.48
CA GLY A 35 14.57 17.88 20.14
C GLY A 35 14.00 18.54 21.40
N ASP A 36 12.68 18.54 21.56
CA ASP A 36 11.94 18.96 22.76
C ASP A 36 11.73 17.81 23.77
N LEU A 37 12.37 16.65 23.54
CA LEU A 37 12.31 15.43 24.34
C LEU A 37 10.99 14.66 24.27
N GLU A 38 10.05 15.07 23.44
CA GLU A 38 8.83 14.29 23.20
C GLU A 38 9.16 12.99 22.45
N PRO A 39 8.54 11.84 22.82
CA PRO A 39 8.75 10.57 22.13
C PRO A 39 8.28 10.64 20.68
N LYS A 40 9.13 10.17 19.75
CA LYS A 40 8.71 9.91 18.37
C LYS A 40 7.88 8.61 18.30
N PRO A 41 7.06 8.41 17.24
CA PRO A 41 6.26 7.19 17.08
C PRO A 41 7.07 5.88 17.22
N GLN A 42 8.29 5.82 16.70
CA GLN A 42 9.15 4.63 16.82
C GLN A 42 9.62 4.31 18.25
N TYR A 43 9.52 5.24 19.19
CA TYR A 43 9.83 5.00 20.59
C TYR A 43 8.97 3.87 21.19
N TYR A 44 7.70 3.84 20.85
CA TYR A 44 6.75 2.85 21.36
C TYR A 44 7.02 1.45 20.79
N GLU A 45 7.51 1.37 19.56
CA GLU A 45 7.96 0.11 18.97
C GLU A 45 9.21 -0.42 19.66
N VAL A 46 10.21 0.45 19.92
CA VAL A 46 11.42 0.11 20.67
C VAL A 46 11.06 -0.39 22.08
N LYS A 47 10.15 0.30 22.79
CA LYS A 47 9.64 -0.14 24.09
C LYS A 47 9.08 -1.55 24.02
N LYS A 48 8.27 -1.87 23.01
CA LYS A 48 7.66 -3.18 22.83
C LYS A 48 8.69 -4.27 22.52
N VAL A 49 9.58 -4.02 21.58
CA VAL A 49 10.60 -5.00 21.13
C VAL A 49 11.59 -5.32 22.25
N TYR A 50 11.93 -4.32 23.06
CA TYR A 50 12.91 -4.49 24.16
C TYR A 50 12.30 -4.96 25.48
N GLN A 51 10.97 -5.19 25.55
CA GLN A 51 10.37 -5.72 26.78
C GLN A 51 10.98 -7.07 27.20
N HIS A 52 11.17 -7.25 28.49
CA HIS A 52 11.81 -8.41 29.07
C HIS A 52 10.82 -9.47 29.60
N ILE A 53 9.56 -9.37 29.21
CA ILE A 53 8.51 -10.32 29.58
C ILE A 53 7.75 -10.66 28.29
N ASP A 54 7.67 -11.95 27.96
CA ASP A 54 6.83 -12.44 26.86
C ASP A 54 5.60 -13.13 27.39
N VAL A 55 4.48 -13.00 26.69
CA VAL A 55 3.28 -13.78 26.95
C VAL A 55 2.83 -14.45 25.64
N LYS A 56 2.57 -15.75 25.71
CA LYS A 56 2.09 -16.53 24.55
C LYS A 56 0.85 -17.33 24.91
N ALA A 57 -0.06 -17.47 23.94
CA ALA A 57 -1.21 -18.35 24.11
C ALA A 57 -0.79 -19.82 24.18
N ILE A 58 -1.37 -20.56 25.13
CA ILE A 58 -1.33 -22.03 25.16
C ILE A 58 -2.69 -22.58 24.71
N ASP A 59 -3.79 -22.04 25.29
CA ASP A 59 -5.15 -22.47 25.02
C ASP A 59 -6.07 -21.28 25.34
N VAL A 60 -6.42 -20.52 24.31
CA VAL A 60 -7.25 -19.31 24.47
C VAL A 60 -8.67 -19.65 24.91
N GLU A 61 -9.21 -20.81 24.53
CA GLU A 61 -10.57 -21.22 24.97
C GLU A 61 -10.65 -21.46 26.46
N LYS A 62 -9.54 -21.94 27.06
CA LYS A 62 -9.41 -22.16 28.51
C LYS A 62 -8.74 -21.00 29.24
N GLY A 63 -8.46 -19.91 28.55
CA GLY A 63 -7.79 -18.74 29.12
C GLY A 63 -6.35 -19.00 29.58
N ARG A 64 -5.64 -20.01 29.02
CA ARG A 64 -4.29 -20.37 29.45
C ARG A 64 -3.21 -19.73 28.60
N PHE A 65 -2.25 -19.09 29.28
CA PHE A 65 -1.11 -18.40 28.67
C PHE A 65 0.18 -18.80 29.37
N GLU A 66 1.28 -18.78 28.63
CA GLU A 66 2.64 -18.91 29.15
C GLU A 66 3.27 -17.54 29.29
N VAL A 67 3.83 -17.26 30.46
CA VAL A 67 4.66 -16.08 30.73
C VAL A 67 6.12 -16.50 30.81
N PHE A 68 6.98 -15.86 30.04
CA PHE A 68 8.42 -16.05 30.08
C PHE A 68 9.11 -14.80 30.66
N ASN A 69 9.77 -14.97 31.80
CA ASN A 69 10.65 -13.96 32.38
C ASN A 69 12.01 -13.94 31.66
N LYS A 70 12.24 -12.98 30.78
CA LYS A 70 13.51 -12.80 30.04
C LYS A 70 14.59 -12.07 30.86
N TYR A 71 14.25 -11.49 32.01
CA TYR A 71 15.23 -10.85 32.88
C TYR A 71 16.28 -11.85 33.36
N TYR A 72 17.47 -11.35 33.71
CA TYR A 72 18.54 -12.14 34.30
C TYR A 72 18.59 -12.03 35.84
N PHE A 73 18.08 -10.94 36.40
CA PHE A 73 18.26 -10.62 37.84
C PHE A 73 16.95 -10.18 38.52
N LYS A 74 15.83 -10.08 37.80
CA LYS A 74 14.57 -9.55 38.33
C LYS A 74 13.49 -10.60 38.36
N ASN A 75 12.78 -10.72 39.50
CA ASN A 75 11.61 -11.58 39.66
C ASN A 75 10.35 -10.84 39.15
N LEU A 76 9.35 -11.56 38.61
CA LEU A 76 8.11 -10.93 38.15
C LEU A 76 7.14 -10.63 39.31
N SER A 77 7.40 -11.11 40.54
CA SER A 77 6.68 -10.68 41.73
C SER A 77 6.74 -9.17 42.01
N ASP A 78 7.68 -8.46 41.35
CA ASP A 78 7.83 -7.00 41.43
C ASP A 78 6.78 -6.23 40.64
N TYR A 79 5.92 -6.92 39.87
CA TYR A 79 4.87 -6.34 39.05
C TYR A 79 3.47 -6.75 39.52
N ASP A 80 2.50 -5.84 39.36
CA ASP A 80 1.10 -6.22 39.33
C ASP A 80 0.72 -6.66 37.93
N VAL A 81 0.02 -7.79 37.80
CA VAL A 81 -0.38 -8.31 36.50
C VAL A 81 -1.87 -8.04 36.29
N LYS A 82 -2.15 -7.10 35.41
CA LYS A 82 -3.53 -6.78 34.99
C LYS A 82 -3.86 -7.53 33.70
N TRP A 83 -5.06 -8.08 33.62
CA TRP A 83 -5.64 -8.54 32.38
C TRP A 83 -6.88 -7.74 32.03
N SER A 84 -7.14 -7.53 30.73
CA SER A 84 -8.35 -6.90 30.22
C SER A 84 -8.82 -7.68 28.99
N LEU A 85 -10.12 -8.01 28.94
CA LEU A 85 -10.76 -8.59 27.77
C LEU A 85 -11.49 -7.47 27.02
N TYR A 86 -11.15 -7.29 25.76
CA TYR A 86 -11.76 -6.31 24.87
C TYR A 86 -12.79 -7.01 23.97
N GLU A 87 -13.98 -6.43 23.85
CA GLU A 87 -15.02 -6.80 22.90
C GLU A 87 -15.14 -5.68 21.85
N ASN A 88 -14.88 -5.99 20.59
CA ASN A 88 -14.89 -5.02 19.48
C ASN A 88 -14.08 -3.74 19.82
N GLY A 89 -12.92 -3.92 20.46
CA GLY A 89 -11.99 -2.84 20.84
C GLY A 89 -12.35 -2.04 22.07
N LYS A 90 -13.43 -2.36 22.80
CA LYS A 90 -13.79 -1.76 24.10
C LYS A 90 -13.51 -2.73 25.24
N GLU A 91 -12.91 -2.24 26.34
CA GLU A 91 -12.71 -3.07 27.55
C GLU A 91 -14.07 -3.51 28.10
N ALA A 92 -14.30 -4.83 28.10
CA ALA A 92 -15.53 -5.46 28.57
C ALA A 92 -15.37 -6.06 29.97
N GLN A 93 -14.19 -6.59 30.29
CA GLN A 93 -13.86 -7.19 31.58
C GLN A 93 -12.40 -6.91 31.90
N SER A 94 -12.07 -6.80 33.16
CA SER A 94 -10.67 -6.69 33.60
C SER A 94 -10.51 -7.19 35.05
N GLY A 95 -9.25 -7.45 35.43
CA GLY A 95 -8.92 -7.88 36.76
C GLY A 95 -7.42 -7.99 36.97
N LEU A 96 -7.03 -8.34 38.19
CA LEU A 96 -5.64 -8.61 38.53
C LEU A 96 -5.42 -10.14 38.63
N LEU A 97 -4.22 -10.56 38.25
CA LEU A 97 -3.75 -11.94 38.40
C LEU A 97 -2.64 -12.00 39.43
N SER A 98 -2.69 -13.00 40.30
CA SER A 98 -1.56 -13.32 41.14
C SER A 98 -0.73 -14.41 40.44
N ILE A 99 0.48 -14.07 40.03
CA ILE A 99 1.38 -15.00 39.35
C ILE A 99 2.48 -15.59 40.26
N GLY A 100 2.57 -15.11 41.51
CA GLY A 100 3.58 -15.54 42.45
C GLY A 100 4.99 -15.12 42.03
N GLU A 101 5.98 -15.88 42.50
CA GLU A 101 7.37 -15.70 42.10
C GLU A 101 7.64 -16.38 40.75
N VAL A 102 8.18 -15.62 39.82
CA VAL A 102 8.69 -16.14 38.55
C VAL A 102 10.13 -15.71 38.42
N ALA A 103 11.04 -16.64 38.72
CA ALA A 103 12.48 -16.39 38.76
C ALA A 103 13.02 -15.95 37.38
N PRO A 104 14.18 -15.27 37.33
CA PRO A 104 14.86 -14.96 36.09
C PRO A 104 15.03 -16.18 35.17
N ARG A 105 14.83 -16.01 33.88
CA ARG A 105 14.98 -17.03 32.82
C ARG A 105 14.05 -18.25 32.95
N THR A 106 12.98 -18.13 33.74
CA THR A 106 11.98 -19.20 33.88
C THR A 106 10.64 -18.86 33.24
N ARG A 107 9.81 -19.89 33.06
CA ARG A 107 8.45 -19.82 32.51
C ARG A 107 7.42 -20.24 33.54
N THR A 108 6.26 -19.64 33.47
CA THR A 108 5.10 -20.06 34.26
C THR A 108 3.85 -20.03 33.41
N GLN A 109 2.82 -20.76 33.83
CA GLN A 109 1.51 -20.69 33.21
C GLN A 109 0.58 -19.83 34.06
N ILE A 110 -0.23 -19.03 33.41
CA ILE A 110 -1.29 -18.26 34.03
C ILE A 110 -2.64 -18.61 33.41
N THR A 111 -3.71 -18.40 34.15
CA THR A 111 -5.10 -18.56 33.66
C THR A 111 -5.84 -17.25 33.82
N VAL A 112 -6.29 -16.68 32.73
CA VAL A 112 -7.18 -15.50 32.71
C VAL A 112 -8.63 -16.00 32.82
N PRO A 113 -9.43 -15.49 33.78
CA PRO A 113 -10.72 -16.11 34.15
C PRO A 113 -11.90 -15.62 33.28
N TYR A 114 -11.72 -15.31 32.00
CA TYR A 114 -12.87 -15.08 31.11
C TYR A 114 -13.56 -16.39 30.73
N GLN A 115 -14.86 -16.33 30.39
CA GLN A 115 -15.64 -17.48 29.99
C GLN A 115 -15.86 -17.52 28.49
N PHE A 116 -15.02 -18.27 27.75
CA PHE A 116 -15.05 -18.36 26.29
C PHE A 116 -16.41 -18.71 25.70
N SER A 117 -17.15 -19.64 26.35
CA SER A 117 -18.48 -20.06 25.91
C SER A 117 -19.55 -18.96 25.97
N LYS A 118 -19.31 -17.88 26.70
CA LYS A 118 -20.21 -16.72 26.79
C LYS A 118 -19.87 -15.60 25.79
N LEU A 119 -18.76 -15.73 25.04
CA LEU A 119 -18.37 -14.74 24.07
C LEU A 119 -19.31 -14.81 22.85
N LYS A 120 -19.79 -13.65 22.42
CA LYS A 120 -20.73 -13.55 21.29
C LYS A 120 -20.06 -13.98 19.97
N ALA A 121 -20.83 -14.52 19.04
CA ALA A 121 -20.32 -14.95 17.74
C ALA A 121 -20.15 -13.78 16.75
N ASP A 122 -20.85 -12.69 16.97
CA ASP A 122 -20.82 -11.47 16.14
C ASP A 122 -19.76 -10.44 16.59
N SER A 123 -18.98 -10.77 17.64
CA SER A 123 -17.99 -9.87 18.24
C SER A 123 -16.60 -10.48 18.19
N GLU A 124 -15.58 -9.63 17.97
CA GLU A 124 -14.16 -9.95 18.03
C GLU A 124 -13.64 -9.70 19.45
N TYR A 125 -12.81 -10.61 19.97
CA TYR A 125 -12.29 -10.51 21.33
C TYR A 125 -10.77 -10.59 21.35
N PHE A 126 -10.14 -9.65 22.09
CA PHE A 126 -8.73 -9.69 22.44
C PHE A 126 -8.57 -9.70 23.96
N VAL A 127 -7.56 -10.41 24.45
CA VAL A 127 -7.09 -10.28 25.82
C VAL A 127 -5.78 -9.50 25.83
N LYS A 128 -5.69 -8.48 26.68
CA LYS A 128 -4.47 -7.71 26.96
C LYS A 128 -3.97 -8.06 28.35
N ILE A 129 -2.69 -8.40 28.45
CA ILE A 129 -2.00 -8.75 29.69
C ILE A 129 -0.89 -7.75 29.90
N GLN A 130 -0.91 -7.05 31.05
CA GLN A 130 0.01 -5.96 31.36
C GLN A 130 0.75 -6.25 32.66
N PHE A 131 2.05 -5.99 32.67
CA PHE A 131 2.93 -6.06 33.86
C PHE A 131 3.17 -4.62 34.32
N LEU A 132 2.52 -4.22 35.41
CA LEU A 132 2.47 -2.86 35.90
C LEU A 132 3.45 -2.66 37.05
N GLN A 133 4.16 -1.55 37.03
CA GLN A 133 5.07 -1.13 38.11
C GLN A 133 4.30 -0.95 39.42
N LYS A 134 4.71 -1.64 40.50
CA LYS A 134 4.05 -1.59 41.82
C LYS A 134 4.28 -0.26 42.56
N ASP A 135 5.45 0.30 42.43
CA ASP A 135 5.88 1.49 43.18
C ASP A 135 6.39 2.57 42.21
N ASN A 136 6.41 3.80 42.69
CA ASN A 136 7.07 4.90 42.00
C ASN A 136 8.57 4.65 41.93
N MET A 137 9.13 4.76 40.74
CA MET A 137 10.56 4.65 40.49
C MET A 137 11.11 5.98 39.98
N PRO A 138 12.41 6.25 40.03
CA PRO A 138 12.99 7.50 39.50
C PRO A 138 12.70 7.74 38.02
N TRP A 139 12.36 6.68 37.25
CA TRP A 139 12.18 6.67 35.81
C TRP A 139 10.74 6.39 35.37
N ALA A 140 9.84 5.97 36.27
CA ALA A 140 8.44 5.71 35.95
C ALA A 140 7.56 5.69 37.21
N ASP A 141 6.32 6.18 37.07
CA ASP A 141 5.35 6.14 38.13
C ASP A 141 4.75 4.75 38.36
N LYS A 142 4.13 4.56 39.52
CA LYS A 142 3.28 3.40 39.79
C LYS A 142 2.25 3.19 38.66
N ASN A 143 1.97 1.94 38.33
CA ASN A 143 1.10 1.49 37.24
C ASN A 143 1.66 1.74 35.82
N PHE A 144 2.92 2.18 35.70
CA PHE A 144 3.55 2.17 34.37
C PHE A 144 3.63 0.75 33.83
N ALA A 145 3.12 0.53 32.61
CA ALA A 145 3.17 -0.76 31.95
C ALA A 145 4.59 -1.05 31.44
N GLN A 146 5.30 -1.93 32.17
CA GLN A 146 6.67 -2.33 31.83
C GLN A 146 6.69 -3.30 30.64
N ALA A 147 5.68 -4.15 30.54
CA ALA A 147 5.48 -5.05 29.41
C ALA A 147 3.99 -5.26 29.17
N GLU A 148 3.60 -5.42 27.94
CA GLU A 148 2.22 -5.60 27.52
C GLU A 148 2.16 -6.59 26.36
N GLU A 149 1.10 -7.43 26.35
CA GLU A 149 0.83 -8.33 25.24
C GLU A 149 -0.67 -8.34 24.95
N GLN A 150 -1.04 -8.32 23.67
CA GLN A 150 -2.40 -8.45 23.23
C GLN A 150 -2.53 -9.68 22.35
N ILE A 151 -3.48 -10.57 22.68
CA ILE A 151 -3.67 -11.85 22.01
C ILE A 151 -5.12 -11.96 21.57
N LEU A 152 -5.32 -12.35 20.31
CA LEU A 152 -6.65 -12.65 19.78
C LEU A 152 -7.23 -13.87 20.49
N VAL A 153 -8.44 -13.73 21.02
CA VAL A 153 -9.19 -14.78 21.71
C VAL A 153 -10.24 -15.39 20.79
N LYS A 154 -10.95 -14.55 20.05
CA LYS A 154 -12.04 -15.00 19.18
C LYS A 154 -12.29 -14.00 18.05
N GLU A 155 -12.39 -14.50 16.84
CA GLU A 155 -12.85 -13.75 15.67
C GLU A 155 -14.37 -13.59 15.68
N ALA A 156 -14.88 -12.52 15.08
CA ALA A 156 -16.31 -12.37 14.79
C ALA A 156 -16.69 -13.24 13.58
N THR A 157 -17.54 -14.25 13.78
CA THR A 157 -17.93 -15.22 12.74
C THR A 157 -19.37 -15.06 12.26
N ALA A 158 -20.18 -14.24 12.92
CA ALA A 158 -21.63 -14.13 12.66
C ALA A 158 -22.12 -12.66 12.75
N ARG A 159 -21.35 -11.73 12.19
CA ARG A 159 -21.85 -10.35 12.05
C ARG A 159 -23.08 -10.32 11.15
N PRO A 160 -24.10 -9.50 11.45
CA PRO A 160 -25.24 -9.34 10.57
C PRO A 160 -24.81 -8.79 9.21
N SER A 161 -25.37 -9.36 8.14
CA SER A 161 -25.10 -8.84 6.78
C SER A 161 -25.64 -7.41 6.64
N ILE A 162 -24.88 -6.53 6.00
CA ILE A 162 -25.35 -5.16 5.68
C ILE A 162 -26.66 -5.20 4.87
N ALA A 163 -26.81 -6.14 3.96
CA ALA A 163 -28.04 -6.31 3.18
C ALA A 163 -29.27 -6.59 4.06
N THR A 164 -29.08 -7.33 5.18
CA THR A 164 -30.16 -7.59 6.14
C THR A 164 -30.46 -6.37 7.00
N VAL A 165 -29.40 -5.72 7.53
CA VAL A 165 -29.54 -4.53 8.39
C VAL A 165 -30.16 -3.35 7.63
N ALA A 166 -29.79 -3.18 6.35
CA ALA A 166 -30.26 -2.12 5.50
C ALA A 166 -31.52 -2.45 4.69
N ALA A 167 -32.21 -3.55 4.99
CA ALA A 167 -33.38 -4.02 4.25
C ALA A 167 -34.64 -3.16 4.47
N GLU A 168 -34.72 -2.44 5.58
CA GLU A 168 -35.87 -1.58 5.91
C GLU A 168 -35.84 -0.29 5.09
N GLY A 169 -37.03 0.23 4.77
CA GLY A 169 -37.23 1.47 4.03
C GLY A 169 -37.85 1.27 2.64
N ASP A 170 -38.20 2.39 2.02
CA ASP A 170 -38.76 2.43 0.66
C ASP A 170 -37.67 2.26 -0.39
N LYS A 171 -38.07 1.80 -1.60
CA LYS A 171 -37.14 1.75 -2.73
C LYS A 171 -36.65 3.16 -3.06
N PRO A 172 -35.35 3.36 -3.27
CA PRO A 172 -34.82 4.69 -3.62
C PRO A 172 -35.28 5.11 -5.04
N GLU A 173 -35.46 6.40 -5.21
CA GLU A 173 -35.65 7.01 -6.51
C GLU A 173 -34.28 7.12 -7.22
N VAL A 174 -34.19 6.62 -8.45
CA VAL A 174 -32.97 6.69 -9.26
C VAL A 174 -33.25 7.63 -10.46
N MET A 175 -32.50 8.73 -10.48
CA MET A 175 -32.58 9.72 -11.56
C MET A 175 -31.24 9.80 -12.30
N MET A 176 -31.27 9.68 -13.60
CA MET A 176 -30.12 9.88 -14.47
C MET A 176 -30.34 11.13 -15.33
N THR A 177 -29.54 12.16 -15.06
CA THR A 177 -29.61 13.41 -15.84
C THR A 177 -28.61 13.32 -17.00
N LYS A 178 -29.09 13.09 -18.21
CA LYS A 178 -28.26 12.96 -19.44
C LYS A 178 -27.29 14.12 -19.69
N ALA A 179 -27.58 15.31 -19.16
CA ALA A 179 -26.76 16.51 -19.37
C ALA A 179 -25.57 16.65 -18.40
N SER A 180 -25.57 15.94 -17.28
CA SER A 180 -24.56 16.13 -16.20
C SER A 180 -23.63 14.95 -15.97
N ASP A 181 -23.84 13.80 -16.59
CA ASP A 181 -23.14 12.54 -16.32
C ASP A 181 -23.21 12.13 -14.84
N ILE A 182 -24.22 12.63 -14.10
CA ILE A 182 -24.45 12.33 -12.68
C ILE A 182 -25.70 11.47 -12.53
N ILE A 183 -25.54 10.38 -11.81
CA ILE A 183 -26.66 9.55 -11.32
C ILE A 183 -27.00 10.00 -9.91
N THR A 184 -28.25 10.33 -9.66
CA THR A 184 -28.75 10.63 -8.31
C THR A 184 -29.61 9.47 -7.81
N ILE A 185 -29.26 8.94 -6.66
CA ILE A 185 -29.98 7.89 -5.91
C ILE A 185 -30.47 8.53 -4.62
N LYS A 186 -31.79 8.68 -4.51
CA LYS A 186 -32.43 9.37 -3.38
C LYS A 186 -33.34 8.41 -2.63
N GLY A 187 -33.06 8.19 -1.37
CA GLY A 187 -33.88 7.42 -0.45
C GLY A 187 -34.35 8.26 0.74
N ASN A 188 -35.00 7.61 1.69
CA ASN A 188 -35.42 8.27 2.92
C ASN A 188 -34.21 8.63 3.76
N GLY A 189 -33.98 9.91 3.98
CA GLY A 189 -32.87 10.42 4.80
C GLY A 189 -31.50 10.42 4.13
N TYR A 190 -31.39 10.14 2.82
CA TYR A 190 -30.10 10.24 2.12
C TYR A 190 -30.24 10.66 0.65
N THR A 191 -29.16 11.22 0.13
CA THR A 191 -28.96 11.43 -1.31
C THR A 191 -27.52 11.09 -1.67
N ALA A 192 -27.33 10.11 -2.55
CA ALA A 192 -26.05 9.72 -3.10
C ALA A 192 -26.01 10.09 -4.61
N GLN A 193 -24.95 10.78 -5.01
CA GLN A 193 -24.70 11.11 -6.41
C GLN A 193 -23.42 10.42 -6.88
N PHE A 194 -23.48 9.84 -8.08
CA PHE A 194 -22.33 9.17 -8.71
C PHE A 194 -21.99 9.86 -10.03
N ASP A 195 -20.70 10.11 -10.24
CA ASP A 195 -20.17 10.60 -11.52
C ASP A 195 -19.78 9.40 -12.39
N ILE A 196 -20.47 9.23 -13.52
CA ILE A 196 -20.21 8.11 -14.44
C ILE A 196 -18.92 8.26 -15.23
N LYS A 197 -18.33 9.47 -15.31
CA LYS A 197 -17.04 9.69 -15.98
C LYS A 197 -15.86 9.25 -15.14
N THR A 198 -15.96 9.43 -13.84
CA THR A 198 -14.90 9.06 -12.90
C THR A 198 -15.16 7.74 -12.16
N GLY A 199 -16.42 7.24 -12.23
CA GLY A 199 -16.82 5.96 -11.64
C GLY A 199 -16.86 5.98 -10.11
N THR A 200 -17.13 7.13 -9.48
CA THR A 200 -17.13 7.27 -8.03
C THR A 200 -18.29 8.12 -7.52
N ILE A 201 -18.47 8.16 -6.20
CA ILE A 201 -19.40 9.08 -5.54
C ILE A 201 -19.00 10.52 -5.87
N TYR A 202 -19.94 11.29 -6.43
CA TYR A 202 -19.78 12.72 -6.64
C TYR A 202 -20.07 13.50 -5.37
N SER A 203 -21.19 13.17 -4.68
CA SER A 203 -21.54 13.73 -3.38
C SER A 203 -22.40 12.77 -2.58
N LEU A 204 -22.36 12.90 -1.24
CA LEU A 204 -23.16 12.10 -0.32
C LEU A 204 -23.71 12.96 0.81
N THR A 205 -25.02 12.88 1.02
CA THR A 205 -25.72 13.60 2.07
C THR A 205 -26.56 12.63 2.90
N TYR A 206 -26.47 12.71 4.22
CA TYR A 206 -27.32 12.01 5.18
C TYR A 206 -28.13 13.03 5.97
N GLY A 207 -29.47 12.97 5.86
CA GLY A 207 -30.33 14.01 6.41
C GLY A 207 -29.97 15.40 5.85
N ASN A 208 -29.50 16.30 6.71
CA ASN A 208 -29.01 17.64 6.34
C ASN A 208 -27.46 17.72 6.28
N GLU A 209 -26.77 16.62 6.52
CA GLU A 209 -25.31 16.57 6.63
C GLU A 209 -24.67 16.11 5.33
N LYS A 210 -24.03 17.02 4.60
CA LYS A 210 -23.28 16.69 3.38
C LYS A 210 -21.88 16.19 3.77
N VAL A 211 -21.74 14.87 3.89
CA VAL A 211 -20.50 14.21 4.37
C VAL A 211 -19.46 14.07 3.29
N ILE A 212 -19.86 14.05 2.00
CA ILE A 212 -18.95 14.12 0.86
C ILE A 212 -19.46 15.25 -0.04
N THR A 213 -18.63 16.27 -0.26
CA THR A 213 -18.94 17.39 -1.13
C THR A 213 -18.64 17.07 -2.59
N ASP A 214 -19.15 17.89 -3.50
CA ASP A 214 -19.13 17.69 -4.94
C ASP A 214 -17.71 17.39 -5.48
N GLY A 215 -17.57 16.23 -6.10
CA GLY A 215 -16.31 15.76 -6.69
C GLY A 215 -15.26 15.26 -5.72
N ASN A 216 -15.54 15.19 -4.42
CA ASN A 216 -14.62 14.79 -3.36
C ASN A 216 -14.82 13.33 -2.87
N GLY A 217 -15.57 12.52 -3.61
CA GLY A 217 -15.76 11.10 -3.29
C GLY A 217 -14.50 10.26 -3.42
N PRO A 218 -14.56 9.01 -2.95
CA PRO A 218 -13.41 8.11 -2.92
C PRO A 218 -12.81 7.90 -4.32
N LYS A 219 -11.52 8.14 -4.47
CA LYS A 219 -10.75 7.90 -5.69
C LYS A 219 -9.51 7.10 -5.37
N LEU A 220 -9.09 6.26 -6.31
CA LEU A 220 -7.83 5.53 -6.18
C LEU A 220 -6.69 6.50 -5.91
N ASP A 221 -5.90 6.23 -4.90
CA ASP A 221 -4.69 6.97 -4.55
C ASP A 221 -3.54 5.99 -4.29
N ALA A 222 -2.34 6.41 -4.68
CA ALA A 222 -1.14 5.60 -4.55
C ALA A 222 0.08 6.46 -4.19
N LEU A 223 -0.12 7.63 -3.57
CA LEU A 223 0.96 8.51 -3.14
C LEU A 223 0.89 8.76 -1.63
N ARG A 224 2.03 8.65 -0.94
CA ARG A 224 2.25 9.19 0.40
C ARG A 224 3.33 10.27 0.39
N ALA A 225 3.36 11.11 1.41
CA ALA A 225 4.50 11.95 1.65
C ALA A 225 5.71 11.08 1.99
N PHE A 226 6.80 11.21 1.26
CA PHE A 226 7.97 10.36 1.46
C PHE A 226 8.69 10.67 2.77
N THR A 227 9.23 9.63 3.39
CA THR A 227 10.16 9.67 4.51
C THR A 227 11.61 9.66 4.01
N ASN A 228 12.59 9.84 4.89
CA ASN A 228 14.00 9.73 4.49
C ASN A 228 14.35 8.36 3.89
N ASN A 229 13.72 7.31 4.39
CA ASN A 229 13.97 5.94 3.92
C ASN A 229 13.34 5.64 2.56
N ASP A 230 12.45 6.49 2.05
CA ASP A 230 11.89 6.35 0.70
C ASP A 230 12.85 6.77 -0.42
N ASN A 231 14.07 7.16 -0.10
CA ASN A 231 15.14 7.51 -1.06
C ASN A 231 15.31 6.49 -2.20
N TRP A 232 14.97 5.23 -1.95
CA TRP A 232 15.11 4.13 -2.89
C TRP A 232 14.04 4.11 -3.98
N PHE A 233 12.84 4.67 -3.70
CA PHE A 233 11.67 4.48 -4.56
C PHE A 233 10.97 5.79 -4.96
N TYR A 234 11.12 6.89 -4.21
CA TYR A 234 10.28 8.08 -4.40
C TYR A 234 10.38 8.69 -5.81
N SER A 235 11.53 8.61 -6.47
CA SER A 235 11.68 9.12 -7.84
C SER A 235 10.79 8.36 -8.83
N GLN A 236 10.66 7.03 -8.66
CA GLN A 236 9.79 6.20 -9.49
C GLN A 236 8.32 6.56 -9.34
N TRP A 237 7.90 7.03 -8.16
CA TRP A 237 6.50 7.46 -7.94
C TRP A 237 6.15 8.67 -8.81
N PHE A 238 7.07 9.62 -8.95
CA PHE A 238 6.91 10.80 -9.81
C PHE A 238 7.15 10.48 -11.29
N ASP A 239 8.10 9.62 -11.60
CA ASP A 239 8.34 9.13 -12.96
C ASP A 239 7.11 8.40 -13.54
N ASN A 240 6.35 7.71 -12.69
CA ASN A 240 5.10 7.02 -13.03
C ASN A 240 3.84 7.86 -12.75
N GLY A 241 3.99 9.11 -12.34
CA GLY A 241 2.90 10.08 -12.21
C GLY A 241 1.92 9.82 -11.06
N LEU A 242 2.32 9.07 -10.00
CA LEU A 242 1.43 8.76 -8.86
C LEU A 242 0.89 10.02 -8.16
N HIS A 243 1.63 11.14 -8.25
CA HIS A 243 1.27 12.42 -7.65
C HIS A 243 0.08 13.12 -8.33
N ASN A 244 -0.35 12.69 -9.52
CA ASN A 244 -1.34 13.42 -10.33
C ASN A 244 -2.26 12.46 -11.13
N LEU A 245 -2.70 11.38 -10.51
CA LEU A 245 -3.60 10.42 -11.14
C LEU A 245 -4.93 11.08 -11.56
N LYS A 246 -5.33 10.87 -12.81
CA LYS A 246 -6.64 11.23 -13.37
C LYS A 246 -7.44 9.95 -13.57
N HIS A 247 -8.71 9.98 -13.20
CA HIS A 247 -9.60 8.83 -13.22
C HIS A 247 -10.61 8.96 -14.34
N SER A 248 -10.75 7.90 -15.15
CA SER A 248 -11.67 7.86 -16.27
C SER A 248 -12.37 6.50 -16.32
N ALA A 249 -13.68 6.49 -16.18
CA ALA A 249 -14.46 5.28 -16.34
C ALA A 249 -14.53 4.91 -17.83
N THR A 250 -14.09 3.71 -18.16
CA THR A 250 -14.09 3.14 -19.52
C THR A 250 -15.23 2.15 -19.73
N GLY A 251 -15.91 1.74 -18.65
CA GLY A 251 -17.09 0.89 -18.65
C GLY A 251 -18.03 1.26 -17.50
N PHE A 252 -19.33 1.21 -17.76
CA PHE A 252 -20.37 1.48 -16.78
C PHE A 252 -21.60 0.61 -17.03
N ASN A 253 -22.13 0.03 -15.97
CA ASN A 253 -23.43 -0.65 -15.96
C ASN A 253 -24.15 -0.37 -14.64
N MET A 254 -25.47 -0.40 -14.66
CA MET A 254 -26.30 -0.20 -13.47
C MET A 254 -27.52 -1.12 -13.51
N THR A 255 -27.93 -1.59 -12.34
CA THR A 255 -29.22 -2.28 -12.16
C THR A 255 -29.85 -1.90 -10.82
N THR A 256 -31.15 -1.97 -10.76
CA THR A 256 -31.91 -1.91 -9.50
C THR A 256 -32.52 -3.29 -9.26
N LYS A 257 -32.19 -3.92 -8.15
CA LYS A 257 -32.71 -5.24 -7.75
C LYS A 257 -34.16 -5.14 -7.31
N GLU A 258 -34.85 -6.27 -7.23
CA GLU A 258 -36.26 -6.32 -6.80
C GLU A 258 -36.46 -5.78 -5.38
N ASP A 259 -35.49 -6.00 -4.49
CA ASP A 259 -35.48 -5.49 -3.11
C ASP A 259 -35.22 -3.97 -3.01
N GLY A 260 -34.95 -3.30 -4.13
CA GLY A 260 -34.66 -1.86 -4.19
C GLY A 260 -33.17 -1.52 -4.06
N THR A 261 -32.28 -2.48 -3.87
CA THR A 261 -30.82 -2.26 -3.90
C THR A 261 -30.38 -1.82 -5.28
N VAL A 262 -29.56 -0.74 -5.36
CA VAL A 262 -29.01 -0.23 -6.62
C VAL A 262 -27.55 -0.65 -6.72
N VAL A 263 -27.17 -1.30 -7.81
CA VAL A 263 -25.81 -1.77 -8.07
C VAL A 263 -25.26 -1.06 -9.30
N LEU A 264 -24.08 -0.42 -9.13
CA LEU A 264 -23.33 0.24 -10.19
C LEU A 264 -21.98 -0.47 -10.35
N SER A 265 -21.66 -0.86 -11.57
CA SER A 265 -20.39 -1.50 -11.91
C SER A 265 -19.59 -0.61 -12.85
N PHE A 266 -18.32 -0.36 -12.52
CA PHE A 266 -17.40 0.46 -13.31
C PHE A 266 -16.11 -0.26 -13.61
N THR A 267 -15.53 0.01 -14.77
CA THR A 267 -14.09 -0.16 -15.04
C THR A 267 -13.49 1.23 -15.13
N VAL A 268 -12.56 1.54 -14.24
CA VAL A 268 -11.90 2.87 -14.15
C VAL A 268 -10.43 2.72 -14.48
N GLN A 269 -9.92 3.56 -15.37
CA GLN A 269 -8.50 3.75 -15.59
C GLN A 269 -8.01 4.96 -14.81
N SER A 270 -6.90 4.79 -14.08
CA SER A 270 -6.25 5.85 -13.32
C SER A 270 -4.83 6.02 -13.84
N GLN A 271 -4.57 7.14 -14.52
CA GLN A 271 -3.29 7.45 -15.15
C GLN A 271 -2.99 8.94 -15.04
N ALA A 272 -1.73 9.30 -14.82
CA ALA A 272 -1.29 10.69 -14.88
C ALA A 272 -1.21 11.18 -16.34
N PRO A 273 -1.28 12.48 -16.58
CA PRO A 273 -1.07 13.04 -17.92
C PRO A 273 0.39 12.96 -18.37
N ASN A 274 1.33 12.97 -17.44
CA ASN A 274 2.79 12.95 -17.67
C ASN A 274 3.55 12.57 -16.40
N ALA A 275 4.85 12.32 -16.53
CA ALA A 275 5.76 12.18 -15.41
C ALA A 275 6.11 13.55 -14.80
N ALA A 276 6.68 13.53 -13.59
CA ALA A 276 7.31 14.70 -12.98
C ALA A 276 8.69 14.35 -12.40
N LYS A 277 9.49 15.37 -12.15
CA LYS A 277 10.72 15.27 -11.35
C LYS A 277 10.49 15.94 -10.00
N ILE A 278 11.02 15.32 -8.96
CA ILE A 278 11.16 15.97 -7.67
C ILE A 278 12.57 16.55 -7.54
N LEU A 279 12.65 17.85 -7.39
CA LEU A 279 13.91 18.56 -7.15
C LEU A 279 14.05 18.74 -5.64
N GLY A 280 15.18 18.33 -5.09
CA GLY A 280 15.45 18.30 -3.65
C GLY A 280 15.70 16.87 -3.18
N GLY A 281 14.70 16.15 -2.77
CA GLY A 281 14.78 14.77 -2.28
C GLY A 281 14.35 14.63 -0.83
N THR A 282 14.52 13.43 -0.29
CA THR A 282 14.00 13.07 1.05
C THR A 282 14.68 13.82 2.19
N SER A 283 15.98 14.09 2.08
CA SER A 283 16.76 14.86 3.07
C SER A 283 16.75 16.36 2.84
N SER A 284 16.26 16.83 1.68
CA SER A 284 16.24 18.27 1.37
C SER A 284 15.13 18.98 2.12
N GLY A 285 15.45 20.15 2.68
CA GLY A 285 14.47 21.05 3.26
C GLY A 285 13.51 21.68 2.24
N LYS A 286 13.90 21.76 0.95
CA LYS A 286 13.11 22.45 -0.08
C LYS A 286 12.88 21.53 -1.27
N ASN A 287 11.65 21.08 -1.41
CA ASN A 287 11.23 20.26 -2.54
C ASN A 287 10.42 21.09 -3.55
N LYS A 288 10.59 20.77 -4.82
CA LYS A 288 9.80 21.32 -5.92
C LYS A 288 9.45 20.20 -6.90
N ILE A 289 8.22 20.17 -7.35
CA ILE A 289 7.77 19.26 -8.39
C ILE A 289 7.85 19.98 -9.73
N GLU A 290 8.50 19.36 -10.70
CA GLU A 290 8.63 19.83 -12.08
C GLU A 290 7.92 18.84 -13.00
N GLU A 291 6.76 19.24 -13.52
CA GLU A 291 5.97 18.45 -14.46
C GLU A 291 6.66 18.37 -15.82
N LEU A 292 6.85 17.16 -16.36
CA LEU A 292 7.43 16.91 -17.67
C LEU A 292 6.36 16.95 -18.76
N THR A 293 5.79 18.12 -19.00
CA THR A 293 4.61 18.33 -19.87
C THR A 293 4.86 18.13 -21.36
N ASP A 294 6.12 18.13 -21.79
CA ASP A 294 6.57 17.84 -23.15
C ASP A 294 6.39 16.38 -23.55
N LYS A 295 6.32 15.47 -22.56
CA LYS A 295 6.16 14.03 -22.76
C LYS A 295 4.88 13.51 -22.09
N LYS A 296 3.78 13.51 -22.85
CA LYS A 296 2.51 12.97 -22.38
C LYS A 296 2.54 11.45 -22.27
N PHE A 297 1.85 10.90 -21.27
CA PHE A 297 1.67 9.47 -21.13
C PHE A 297 0.74 8.91 -22.20
N GLY A 298 1.14 7.76 -22.74
CA GLY A 298 0.38 6.96 -23.69
C GLY A 298 -0.18 5.68 -23.04
N SER A 299 -0.67 4.77 -23.86
CA SER A 299 -1.31 3.53 -23.40
C SER A 299 -0.34 2.54 -22.73
N SER A 300 0.95 2.60 -23.05
CA SER A 300 2.01 1.75 -22.48
C SER A 300 2.60 2.30 -21.18
N ASP A 301 2.42 3.61 -20.90
CA ASP A 301 2.89 4.21 -19.66
C ASP A 301 2.08 3.72 -18.46
N PHE A 302 2.61 3.91 -17.25
CA PHE A 302 2.00 3.41 -16.03
C PHE A 302 0.54 3.81 -15.87
N LYS A 303 -0.30 2.85 -15.55
CA LYS A 303 -1.73 3.06 -15.21
C LYS A 303 -2.26 1.95 -14.34
N PHE A 304 -3.23 2.29 -13.54
CA PHE A 304 -4.11 1.33 -12.89
C PHE A 304 -5.37 1.07 -13.71
N THR A 305 -5.90 -0.14 -13.62
CA THR A 305 -7.27 -0.49 -14.02
C THR A 305 -7.98 -1.05 -12.81
N THR A 306 -9.08 -0.40 -12.42
CA THR A 306 -9.88 -0.81 -11.26
C THR A 306 -11.26 -1.24 -11.75
N ASN A 307 -11.63 -2.49 -11.49
CA ASN A 307 -13.00 -2.97 -11.62
C ASN A 307 -13.66 -2.83 -10.27
N GLN A 308 -14.72 -2.03 -10.17
CA GLN A 308 -15.36 -1.70 -8.91
C GLN A 308 -16.87 -1.86 -9.01
N VAL A 309 -17.46 -2.30 -7.92
CA VAL A 309 -18.90 -2.44 -7.77
C VAL A 309 -19.37 -1.65 -6.55
N TRP A 310 -20.25 -0.71 -6.78
CA TRP A 310 -20.91 0.06 -5.76
C TRP A 310 -22.31 -0.51 -5.52
N THR A 311 -22.65 -0.82 -4.29
CA THR A 311 -23.96 -1.29 -3.88
C THR A 311 -24.59 -0.25 -2.94
N VAL A 312 -25.69 0.36 -3.35
CA VAL A 312 -26.44 1.35 -2.55
C VAL A 312 -27.67 0.66 -1.98
N TYR A 313 -27.75 0.57 -0.67
CA TYR A 313 -28.83 -0.06 0.08
C TYR A 313 -29.95 0.96 0.38
N LYS A 314 -31.13 0.46 0.78
CA LYS A 314 -32.31 1.30 1.01
C LYS A 314 -32.15 2.30 2.15
N ASP A 315 -31.36 1.99 3.16
CA ASP A 315 -31.05 2.88 4.30
C ASP A 315 -29.99 3.93 3.99
N GLY A 316 -29.44 3.95 2.77
CA GLY A 316 -28.34 4.83 2.35
C GLY A 316 -26.96 4.33 2.69
N SER A 317 -26.82 3.12 3.22
CA SER A 317 -25.53 2.45 3.29
C SER A 317 -25.00 2.20 1.87
N ILE A 318 -23.70 2.44 1.66
CA ILE A 318 -23.06 2.29 0.35
C ILE A 318 -21.83 1.40 0.53
N GLU A 319 -21.78 0.29 -0.19
CA GLU A 319 -20.65 -0.64 -0.17
C GLU A 319 -19.87 -0.55 -1.48
N LEU A 320 -18.56 -0.46 -1.38
CA LEU A 320 -17.61 -0.60 -2.48
C LEU A 320 -16.88 -1.94 -2.34
N GLU A 321 -16.85 -2.69 -3.43
CA GLU A 321 -15.92 -3.79 -3.66
C GLU A 321 -15.11 -3.51 -4.91
N ALA A 322 -13.78 -3.59 -4.83
CA ALA A 322 -12.89 -3.21 -5.90
C ALA A 322 -11.76 -4.23 -6.11
N SER A 323 -11.45 -4.48 -7.38
CA SER A 323 -10.29 -5.24 -7.83
C SER A 323 -9.37 -4.29 -8.62
N ILE A 324 -8.17 -4.06 -8.09
CA ILE A 324 -7.19 -3.11 -8.61
C ILE A 324 -6.05 -3.90 -9.28
N THR A 325 -5.70 -3.52 -10.49
CA THR A 325 -4.56 -4.07 -11.24
C THR A 325 -3.76 -2.93 -11.87
N SER A 326 -2.51 -3.18 -12.27
CA SER A 326 -1.74 -2.25 -13.09
C SER A 326 -1.11 -2.93 -14.30
N ASN A 327 -0.57 -2.14 -15.21
CA ASN A 327 0.23 -2.65 -16.33
C ASN A 327 1.72 -2.83 -15.97
N GLN A 328 2.15 -2.42 -14.76
CA GLN A 328 3.51 -2.61 -14.22
C GLN A 328 3.42 -3.19 -12.80
N PRO A 329 3.11 -4.47 -12.65
CA PRO A 329 2.77 -5.08 -11.35
C PRO A 329 3.93 -5.14 -10.35
N SER A 330 5.17 -4.98 -10.79
CA SER A 330 6.36 -5.01 -9.92
C SER A 330 6.78 -3.63 -9.39
N LEU A 331 6.09 -2.53 -9.80
CA LEU A 331 6.39 -1.21 -9.27
C LEU A 331 6.07 -1.15 -7.78
N VAL A 332 7.02 -0.71 -6.97
CA VAL A 332 6.82 -0.50 -5.52
C VAL A 332 6.05 0.79 -5.30
N LEU A 333 4.90 0.66 -4.67
CA LEU A 333 4.01 1.78 -4.33
C LEU A 333 4.22 2.19 -2.87
N PRO A 334 4.07 3.48 -2.53
CA PRO A 334 4.07 3.91 -1.14
C PRO A 334 2.81 3.50 -0.38
N ARG A 335 1.67 3.49 -1.06
CA ARG A 335 0.36 3.01 -0.60
C ARG A 335 -0.49 2.60 -1.79
N LEU A 336 -1.57 1.90 -1.52
CA LEU A 336 -2.60 1.60 -2.52
C LEU A 336 -3.97 1.53 -1.85
N GLY A 337 -4.88 2.42 -2.23
CA GLY A 337 -6.22 2.45 -1.68
C GLY A 337 -7.09 3.56 -2.26
N TYR A 338 -8.01 4.04 -1.44
CA TYR A 338 -8.92 5.13 -1.81
C TYR A 338 -8.72 6.32 -0.88
N MET A 339 -8.67 7.51 -1.45
CA MET A 339 -8.68 8.76 -0.72
C MET A 339 -10.01 9.47 -0.94
N VAL A 340 -10.65 9.91 0.14
CA VAL A 340 -11.87 10.71 0.14
C VAL A 340 -11.64 12.01 0.91
N ARG A 341 -12.15 13.14 0.38
CA ARG A 341 -12.10 14.40 1.09
C ARG A 341 -13.40 14.63 1.85
N VAL A 342 -13.27 14.79 3.16
CA VAL A 342 -14.40 15.00 4.08
C VAL A 342 -14.32 16.42 4.64
N PRO A 343 -15.46 17.18 4.64
CA PRO A 343 -15.45 18.57 5.10
C PRO A 343 -14.87 18.75 6.50
N GLN A 344 -14.12 19.82 6.72
CA GLN A 344 -13.40 20.16 7.96
C GLN A 344 -14.27 20.10 9.23
N GLN A 345 -15.57 20.33 9.12
CA GLN A 345 -16.50 20.26 10.27
C GLN A 345 -16.59 18.86 10.92
N TYR A 346 -16.24 17.78 10.20
CA TYR A 346 -16.21 16.41 10.71
C TYR A 346 -14.81 16.08 11.22
N ALA A 347 -14.34 16.82 12.21
CA ALA A 347 -12.96 16.79 12.69
C ALA A 347 -12.69 15.76 13.81
N ASN A 348 -13.71 15.09 14.35
CA ASN A 348 -13.52 14.01 15.33
C ASN A 348 -13.25 12.71 14.60
N PHE A 349 -12.08 12.15 14.83
CA PHE A 349 -11.63 10.88 14.26
C PHE A 349 -11.70 9.78 15.30
N THR A 350 -12.53 8.78 15.05
CA THR A 350 -12.65 7.59 15.92
C THR A 350 -12.42 6.36 15.05
N TYR A 351 -11.60 5.42 15.51
CA TYR A 351 -11.34 4.20 14.75
C TYR A 351 -11.18 2.98 15.66
N TYR A 352 -11.39 1.80 15.11
CA TYR A 352 -11.10 0.50 15.69
C TYR A 352 -10.00 -0.16 14.86
N GLY A 353 -8.78 -0.13 15.37
CA GLY A 353 -7.56 -0.58 14.73
C GLY A 353 -6.37 -0.47 15.66
N ARG A 354 -5.15 -0.54 15.14
CA ARG A 354 -3.93 -0.35 15.93
C ARG A 354 -3.69 1.12 16.25
N GLY A 355 -3.40 1.39 17.51
CA GLY A 355 -3.15 2.75 17.99
C GLY A 355 -2.80 2.81 19.47
N PRO A 356 -2.77 4.02 20.05
CA PRO A 356 -3.17 5.31 19.48
C PRO A 356 -2.12 6.00 18.58
N ILE A 357 -0.86 5.54 18.60
CA ILE A 357 0.24 6.15 17.85
C ILE A 357 0.23 5.57 16.42
N ASP A 358 0.62 6.37 15.44
CA ASP A 358 0.72 5.95 14.05
C ASP A 358 1.62 4.72 13.90
N ASN A 359 1.26 3.85 12.97
CA ASN A 359 1.94 2.58 12.78
C ASN A 359 1.84 2.13 11.32
N TYR A 360 2.77 1.27 10.90
CA TYR A 360 2.97 0.83 9.52
C TYR A 360 3.29 -0.66 9.49
N ALA A 361 3.29 -1.30 8.34
CA ALA A 361 3.48 -2.74 8.19
C ALA A 361 4.69 -3.28 8.98
N ASP A 362 5.82 -2.56 8.97
CA ASP A 362 7.08 -2.90 9.64
C ASP A 362 7.27 -2.25 11.02
N ARG A 363 6.27 -1.50 11.52
CA ARG A 363 6.31 -0.80 12.82
C ARG A 363 4.91 -0.74 13.43
N LYS A 364 4.42 -1.85 13.98
CA LYS A 364 3.04 -1.94 14.51
C LYS A 364 2.87 -2.83 15.75
N VAL A 365 3.89 -3.58 16.16
CA VAL A 365 3.74 -4.49 17.31
C VAL A 365 3.64 -3.76 18.64
N GLY A 366 4.12 -2.51 18.69
CA GLY A 366 3.99 -1.63 19.84
C GLY A 366 2.62 -0.97 19.98
N GLN A 367 1.68 -1.21 19.05
CA GLN A 367 0.34 -0.63 19.04
C GLN A 367 -0.72 -1.73 19.11
N PHE A 368 -1.78 -1.50 19.90
CA PHE A 368 -2.81 -2.51 20.17
C PHE A 368 -4.10 -2.21 19.43
N ILE A 369 -4.86 -3.29 19.14
CA ILE A 369 -6.13 -3.22 18.42
C ILE A 369 -7.24 -2.88 19.43
N GLU A 370 -7.58 -1.60 19.49
CA GLU A 370 -8.58 -1.03 20.41
C GLU A 370 -9.40 0.04 19.68
N GLN A 371 -10.44 0.55 20.32
CA GLN A 371 -11.11 1.76 19.83
C GLN A 371 -10.39 3.00 20.35
N HIS A 372 -9.96 3.82 19.41
CA HIS A 372 -9.24 5.06 19.68
C HIS A 372 -10.09 6.26 19.26
N LYS A 373 -9.96 7.36 20.02
CA LYS A 373 -10.60 8.63 19.73
C LYS A 373 -9.55 9.72 19.66
N ASN A 374 -9.57 10.47 18.60
CA ASN A 374 -8.69 11.61 18.38
C ASN A 374 -9.43 12.67 17.56
N THR A 375 -8.74 13.71 17.18
CA THR A 375 -9.18 14.67 16.17
C THR A 375 -8.26 14.58 14.96
N VAL A 376 -8.74 14.99 13.80
CA VAL A 376 -7.93 15.08 12.58
C VAL A 376 -6.65 15.91 12.82
N ALA A 377 -6.75 17.00 13.58
CA ALA A 377 -5.58 17.78 13.96
C ALA A 377 -4.64 17.05 14.92
N GLY A 378 -5.17 16.19 15.79
CA GLY A 378 -4.40 15.39 16.73
C GLY A 378 -3.62 14.23 16.10
N GLU A 379 -3.95 13.83 14.85
CA GLU A 379 -3.19 12.84 14.08
C GLU A 379 -1.89 13.43 13.50
N PHE A 380 -1.74 14.75 13.52
CA PHE A 380 -0.54 15.41 13.02
C PHE A 380 0.63 15.25 13.99
N VAL A 381 1.72 14.64 13.54
CA VAL A 381 2.98 14.54 14.29
C VAL A 381 3.91 15.68 13.86
N ASN A 382 4.42 16.45 14.80
CA ASN A 382 5.24 17.63 14.54
C ASN A 382 6.69 17.28 14.13
N PHE A 383 6.85 16.50 13.05
CA PHE A 383 8.16 16.25 12.47
C PHE A 383 8.79 17.57 12.00
N PRO A 384 10.11 17.77 12.21
CA PRO A 384 10.82 18.98 11.74
C PRO A 384 10.64 19.24 10.26
N LYS A 385 10.73 18.20 9.43
CA LYS A 385 10.33 18.15 8.04
C LYS A 385 9.04 17.35 7.95
N PRO A 386 7.91 17.94 7.50
CA PRO A 386 6.68 17.18 7.27
C PRO A 386 6.92 15.98 6.36
N GLN A 387 6.34 14.84 6.73
CA GLN A 387 6.44 13.56 6.04
C GLN A 387 5.16 12.76 6.23
N ASP A 388 5.08 11.51 5.75
CA ASP A 388 3.94 10.65 6.02
C ASP A 388 3.79 10.37 7.52
N MET A 389 2.55 10.39 8.01
CA MET A 389 2.20 10.23 9.42
C MET A 389 0.72 9.88 9.60
N GLY A 390 0.33 9.50 10.81
CA GLY A 390 -1.06 9.27 11.19
C GLY A 390 -1.67 8.02 10.55
N ASN A 391 -0.86 7.09 10.03
CA ASN A 391 -1.37 5.81 9.51
C ASN A 391 -1.67 4.84 10.66
N HIS A 392 -2.78 4.11 10.57
CA HIS A 392 -3.19 3.07 11.50
C HIS A 392 -3.44 1.77 10.73
N GLU A 393 -2.78 0.71 11.14
CA GLU A 393 -2.90 -0.62 10.56
C GLU A 393 -4.05 -1.42 11.18
N ASP A 394 -4.46 -2.47 10.51
CA ASP A 394 -5.49 -3.41 10.99
C ASP A 394 -6.82 -2.72 11.37
N VAL A 395 -7.22 -1.69 10.64
CA VAL A 395 -8.45 -0.95 10.88
C VAL A 395 -9.66 -1.75 10.42
N ARG A 396 -10.63 -1.93 11.35
CA ARG A 396 -11.93 -2.57 11.08
C ARG A 396 -12.94 -1.54 10.62
N TRP A 397 -12.90 -0.36 11.22
CA TRP A 397 -13.69 0.79 10.82
C TRP A 397 -13.06 2.09 11.35
N CYS A 398 -13.37 3.18 10.68
CA CYS A 398 -13.10 4.53 11.17
C CYS A 398 -14.33 5.43 10.93
N ALA A 399 -14.42 6.51 11.67
CA ALA A 399 -15.50 7.47 11.57
C ALA A 399 -14.98 8.90 11.65
N LEU A 400 -15.54 9.77 10.83
CA LEU A 400 -15.37 11.22 10.91
C LEU A 400 -16.71 11.85 11.28
N THR A 401 -16.74 12.54 12.42
CA THR A 401 -17.96 13.14 12.97
C THR A 401 -17.73 14.57 13.41
N ASN A 402 -18.81 15.35 13.41
CA ASN A 402 -18.83 16.68 14.02
C ASN A 402 -19.10 16.59 15.55
N ASN A 403 -19.11 17.73 16.23
CA ASN A 403 -19.33 17.77 17.69
C ASN A 403 -20.74 17.34 18.12
N ALA A 404 -21.70 17.28 17.19
CA ALA A 404 -23.04 16.73 17.45
C ALA A 404 -23.10 15.20 17.25
N GLY A 405 -22.01 14.58 16.81
CA GLY A 405 -21.94 13.16 16.51
C GLY A 405 -22.45 12.77 15.10
N ASN A 406 -22.80 13.77 14.28
CA ASN A 406 -23.20 13.51 12.89
C ASN A 406 -21.97 13.35 12.00
N GLY A 407 -22.07 12.56 10.94
CA GLY A 407 -20.97 12.30 10.02
C GLY A 407 -21.12 10.94 9.34
N ALA A 408 -20.00 10.30 9.03
CA ALA A 408 -19.98 8.99 8.38
C ALA A 408 -19.01 8.01 9.07
N VAL A 409 -19.40 6.73 9.02
CA VAL A 409 -18.56 5.58 9.39
C VAL A 409 -18.12 4.88 8.12
N PHE A 410 -16.84 4.56 8.03
CA PHE A 410 -16.22 3.81 6.95
C PHE A 410 -15.76 2.45 7.54
N ILE A 411 -16.37 1.38 7.07
CA ILE A 411 -16.22 0.02 7.63
C ILE A 411 -15.46 -0.81 6.61
N ALA A 412 -14.35 -1.40 6.99
CA ALA A 412 -13.56 -2.28 6.12
C ALA A 412 -14.36 -3.55 5.78
N THR A 413 -14.31 -4.00 4.54
CA THR A 413 -14.90 -5.30 4.15
C THR A 413 -14.01 -6.46 4.61
N ASP A 414 -12.68 -6.21 4.75
CA ASP A 414 -11.73 -7.09 5.41
C ASP A 414 -10.91 -6.30 6.47
N ARG A 415 -9.72 -5.85 6.15
CA ARG A 415 -8.86 -4.97 6.96
C ARG A 415 -8.34 -3.87 6.05
N LEU A 416 -8.19 -2.67 6.61
CA LEU A 416 -7.62 -1.52 5.92
C LEU A 416 -6.50 -0.92 6.77
N SER A 417 -5.61 -0.19 6.13
CA SER A 417 -4.85 0.88 6.77
C SER A 417 -5.63 2.17 6.58
N ALA A 418 -5.69 3.03 7.61
CA ALA A 418 -6.41 4.30 7.52
C ALA A 418 -5.60 5.45 8.12
N SER A 419 -5.70 6.62 7.47
CA SER A 419 -5.15 7.88 8.00
C SER A 419 -6.09 9.05 7.69
N ALA A 420 -6.14 10.03 8.59
CA ALA A 420 -7.01 11.19 8.46
C ALA A 420 -6.22 12.46 8.80
N LEU A 421 -5.77 13.19 7.79
CA LEU A 421 -4.96 14.40 7.95
C LEU A 421 -5.62 15.61 7.27
N PRO A 422 -5.39 16.84 7.77
CA PRO A 422 -5.90 18.07 7.13
C PRO A 422 -4.99 18.54 5.97
N TYR A 423 -4.05 17.72 5.53
CA TYR A 423 -3.06 18.00 4.50
C TYR A 423 -2.97 16.86 3.50
N SER A 424 -2.77 17.20 2.23
CA SER A 424 -2.46 16.20 1.21
C SER A 424 -1.00 15.74 1.31
N ALA A 425 -0.68 14.59 0.70
CA ALA A 425 0.70 14.12 0.58
C ALA A 425 1.61 15.19 -0.08
N LEU A 426 1.11 15.94 -1.05
CA LEU A 426 1.86 16.99 -1.73
C LEU A 426 2.14 18.19 -0.81
N ASP A 427 1.18 18.58 0.03
CA ASP A 427 1.40 19.64 1.02
C ASP A 427 2.57 19.29 1.95
N LEU A 428 2.59 18.05 2.46
CA LEU A 428 3.65 17.54 3.33
C LEU A 428 5.01 17.44 2.61
N ILE A 429 5.03 17.00 1.35
CA ILE A 429 6.26 16.90 0.54
C ILE A 429 6.88 18.27 0.31
N LEU A 430 6.07 19.27 -0.04
CA LEU A 430 6.54 20.58 -0.46
C LEU A 430 6.92 21.50 0.71
N ALA A 431 6.32 21.30 1.91
CA ALA A 431 6.66 22.07 3.08
C ALA A 431 8.04 21.68 3.62
N SER A 432 8.93 22.64 3.84
CA SER A 432 10.23 22.43 4.51
C SER A 432 10.05 22.27 6.02
N HIS A 433 9.07 22.97 6.59
CA HIS A 433 8.76 22.97 8.02
C HIS A 433 7.25 23.03 8.24
N PRO A 434 6.73 22.58 9.40
CA PRO A 434 5.30 22.59 9.70
C PRO A 434 4.62 23.95 9.53
N TYR A 435 5.30 25.05 9.84
CA TYR A 435 4.75 26.41 9.70
C TYR A 435 4.53 26.84 8.23
N GLN A 436 5.05 26.10 7.26
CA GLN A 436 4.86 26.37 5.82
C GLN A 436 3.67 25.59 5.25
N LEU A 437 3.08 24.70 6.03
CA LEU A 437 1.88 24.00 5.59
C LEU A 437 0.73 24.99 5.36
N PRO A 438 -0.16 24.72 4.41
CA PRO A 438 -1.33 25.56 4.18
C PRO A 438 -2.23 25.58 5.41
N LYS A 439 -3.16 26.53 5.47
CA LYS A 439 -4.20 26.51 6.50
C LYS A 439 -4.96 25.18 6.40
N ALA A 440 -5.15 24.51 7.54
CA ALA A 440 -5.93 23.27 7.62
C ALA A 440 -7.31 23.44 6.96
N GLY A 441 -7.65 22.51 6.11
CA GLY A 441 -8.88 22.48 5.32
C GLY A 441 -9.69 21.20 5.56
N ASP A 442 -10.29 20.68 4.50
CA ASP A 442 -10.96 19.38 4.51
C ASP A 442 -10.00 18.25 4.90
N THR A 443 -10.54 17.21 5.49
CA THR A 443 -9.78 16.01 5.85
C THR A 443 -9.52 15.16 4.60
N TYR A 444 -8.27 14.78 4.41
CA TYR A 444 -7.85 13.72 3.50
C TYR A 444 -7.91 12.40 4.27
N LEU A 445 -9.00 11.65 4.08
CA LEU A 445 -9.16 10.32 4.66
C LEU A 445 -8.68 9.28 3.66
N HIS A 446 -7.66 8.52 4.02
CA HIS A 446 -7.19 7.36 3.27
C HIS A 446 -7.77 6.07 3.84
N LEU A 447 -8.21 5.20 2.95
CA LEU A 447 -8.74 3.87 3.20
C LEU A 447 -7.95 2.93 2.30
N ASP A 448 -6.79 2.46 2.79
CA ASP A 448 -5.82 1.76 1.97
C ASP A 448 -5.93 0.25 2.13
N ALA A 449 -5.85 -0.47 1.01
CA ALA A 449 -5.67 -1.92 1.01
C ALA A 449 -4.34 -2.30 1.68
N ALA A 450 -3.30 -1.48 1.45
CA ALA A 450 -1.99 -1.65 2.07
C ALA A 450 -1.15 -0.37 1.97
N VAL A 451 -0.21 -0.21 2.92
CA VAL A 451 0.78 0.88 2.97
C VAL A 451 2.17 0.25 3.12
N THR A 452 3.10 0.66 2.28
CA THR A 452 4.51 0.21 2.37
C THR A 452 5.14 0.65 3.69
N GLY A 453 5.88 -0.24 4.32
CA GLY A 453 6.62 0.03 5.54
C GLY A 453 7.55 1.24 5.44
N LEU A 454 8.05 1.70 6.57
CA LEU A 454 8.91 2.89 6.67
C LEU A 454 10.39 2.59 6.41
N GLY A 455 10.75 1.30 6.37
CA GLY A 455 12.13 0.84 6.17
C GLY A 455 12.83 0.47 7.48
N GLY A 456 13.36 -0.75 7.52
CA GLY A 456 14.11 -1.30 8.64
C GLY A 456 15.63 -1.24 8.46
N ASN A 457 16.11 -0.91 7.27
CA ASN A 457 17.52 -0.80 6.93
C ASN A 457 18.02 0.62 7.18
N SER A 458 18.60 0.86 8.33
CA SER A 458 19.10 2.18 8.71
C SER A 458 20.32 2.62 7.88
N CYS A 459 20.65 3.90 7.97
CA CYS A 459 21.84 4.51 7.35
C CYS A 459 21.92 4.37 5.81
N GLY A 460 20.78 4.37 5.14
CA GLY A 460 20.73 4.36 3.69
C GLY A 460 21.14 3.06 3.02
N GLN A 461 21.02 1.93 3.71
CA GLN A 461 21.40 0.60 3.21
C GLN A 461 20.28 -0.11 2.43
N GLY A 462 19.13 0.49 2.25
CA GLY A 462 18.00 -0.05 1.49
C GLY A 462 16.64 0.38 2.02
N GLY A 463 15.61 0.13 1.23
CA GLY A 463 14.21 0.37 1.60
C GLY A 463 13.67 -0.67 2.57
N PRO A 464 12.34 -0.72 2.77
CA PRO A 464 11.66 -1.77 3.53
C PRO A 464 11.99 -3.16 2.98
N LEU A 465 11.89 -4.17 3.84
CA LEU A 465 11.98 -5.56 3.39
C LEU A 465 10.87 -5.85 2.36
N GLU A 466 11.08 -6.79 1.46
CA GLU A 466 10.13 -7.11 0.39
C GLU A 466 8.72 -7.41 0.92
N GLN A 467 8.63 -8.16 2.02
CA GLN A 467 7.36 -8.48 2.68
C GLN A 467 6.58 -7.27 3.20
N ASP A 468 7.26 -6.13 3.39
CA ASP A 468 6.68 -4.87 3.88
C ASP A 468 6.47 -3.85 2.75
N ARG A 469 6.68 -4.26 1.49
CA ARG A 469 6.46 -3.44 0.30
C ARG A 469 5.09 -3.71 -0.31
N VAL A 470 4.45 -2.66 -0.76
CA VAL A 470 3.24 -2.75 -1.59
C VAL A 470 3.65 -2.67 -3.05
N PHE A 471 3.28 -3.67 -3.82
CA PHE A 471 3.52 -3.69 -5.26
C PHE A 471 2.26 -3.26 -6.01
N ALA A 472 2.42 -2.70 -7.22
CA ALA A 472 1.32 -2.36 -8.11
C ALA A 472 0.67 -3.62 -8.77
N SER A 473 0.74 -4.75 -8.08
CA SER A 473 0.15 -6.03 -8.46
C SER A 473 -1.37 -6.03 -8.28
N HIS A 474 -2.01 -7.20 -8.38
CA HIS A 474 -3.43 -7.33 -8.13
C HIS A 474 -3.76 -7.23 -6.63
N HIS A 475 -4.68 -6.32 -6.28
CA HIS A 475 -5.23 -6.16 -4.95
C HIS A 475 -6.76 -6.13 -4.99
N ASN A 476 -7.39 -6.76 -4.00
CA ASN A 476 -8.82 -6.57 -3.72
C ASN A 476 -8.95 -5.70 -2.46
N THR A 477 -9.93 -4.81 -2.46
CA THR A 477 -10.23 -3.95 -1.31
C THR A 477 -11.68 -3.50 -1.35
N GLY A 478 -12.22 -3.13 -0.19
CA GLY A 478 -13.58 -2.64 -0.11
C GLY A 478 -13.88 -2.00 1.23
N PHE A 479 -14.94 -1.21 1.25
CA PHE A 479 -15.45 -0.60 2.48
C PHE A 479 -16.94 -0.26 2.34
N ILE A 480 -17.61 -0.13 3.48
CA ILE A 480 -19.00 0.29 3.57
C ILE A 480 -19.05 1.69 4.20
N ILE A 481 -19.78 2.62 3.58
CA ILE A 481 -20.05 3.96 4.12
C ILE A 481 -21.45 3.95 4.72
N ARG A 482 -21.59 4.39 5.98
CA ARG A 482 -22.88 4.51 6.67
C ARG A 482 -22.98 5.85 7.40
N PRO A 483 -24.21 6.39 7.63
CA PRO A 483 -24.37 7.54 8.50
C PRO A 483 -23.90 7.18 9.92
N ALA A 484 -23.21 8.10 10.60
CA ALA A 484 -22.80 7.92 11.98
C ALA A 484 -24.04 7.77 12.88
N GLY A 485 -24.12 6.65 13.61
CA GLY A 485 -25.15 6.42 14.61
C GLY A 485 -24.70 6.88 16.01
N LYS A 486 -25.61 6.80 16.98
CA LYS A 486 -25.31 7.13 18.38
C LYS A 486 -24.20 6.27 18.99
N ASP A 487 -24.13 5.00 18.62
CA ASP A 487 -23.04 4.10 18.96
C ASP A 487 -22.36 3.62 17.68
N LEU A 488 -21.15 4.11 17.46
CA LEU A 488 -20.34 3.79 16.28
C LEU A 488 -20.00 2.30 16.20
N THR A 489 -19.83 1.63 17.35
CA THR A 489 -19.54 0.18 17.39
C THR A 489 -20.72 -0.63 16.85
N VAL A 490 -21.94 -0.28 17.26
CA VAL A 490 -23.17 -0.94 16.77
C VAL A 490 -23.36 -0.64 15.28
N THR A 491 -23.17 0.63 14.88
CA THR A 491 -23.28 1.04 13.47
C THR A 491 -22.28 0.30 12.57
N ALA A 492 -21.07 0.04 13.07
CA ALA A 492 -19.99 -0.60 12.32
C ALA A 492 -20.01 -2.13 12.40
N ASN A 493 -20.84 -2.74 13.27
CA ASN A 493 -20.85 -4.20 13.44
C ASN A 493 -21.72 -4.89 12.36
N VAL A 494 -21.27 -4.77 11.11
CA VAL A 494 -21.93 -5.41 9.95
C VAL A 494 -20.90 -6.17 9.12
N ALA A 495 -21.38 -7.17 8.38
CA ALA A 495 -20.59 -7.90 7.38
C ALA A 495 -20.94 -7.41 5.97
N PRO A 496 -19.99 -7.39 5.03
CA PRO A 496 -20.23 -7.04 3.63
C PRO A 496 -21.22 -8.00 2.97
N ALA A 497 -21.95 -7.51 1.98
CA ALA A 497 -22.91 -8.29 1.20
C ALA A 497 -23.04 -7.78 -0.24
N GLY A 498 -22.17 -6.88 -0.65
CA GLY A 498 -22.11 -6.32 -2.00
C GLY A 498 -21.74 -7.35 -3.05
N GLU A 499 -21.91 -6.96 -4.27
CA GLU A 499 -21.53 -7.78 -5.42
C GLU A 499 -20.02 -7.67 -5.65
N MET A 500 -19.36 -8.79 -5.86
CA MET A 500 -17.91 -8.85 -6.07
C MET A 500 -17.52 -8.46 -7.49
N PRO A 501 -16.42 -7.71 -7.70
CA PRO A 501 -15.88 -7.42 -9.02
C PRO A 501 -15.19 -8.65 -9.62
N LEU A 502 -14.88 -8.52 -10.92
CA LEU A 502 -14.01 -9.43 -11.66
C LEU A 502 -12.61 -8.82 -11.79
N SER A 503 -11.59 -9.66 -11.72
CA SER A 503 -10.20 -9.32 -12.03
C SER A 503 -9.78 -9.96 -13.34
N ILE A 504 -9.05 -9.22 -14.18
CA ILE A 504 -8.45 -9.71 -15.43
C ILE A 504 -6.97 -9.34 -15.39
N THR A 505 -6.10 -10.33 -15.35
CA THR A 505 -4.64 -10.15 -15.33
C THR A 505 -3.98 -10.94 -16.44
N ARG A 506 -2.80 -10.53 -16.90
CA ARG A 506 -2.00 -11.28 -17.86
C ARG A 506 -0.56 -11.42 -17.37
N ASN A 507 -0.06 -12.64 -17.37
CA ASN A 507 1.34 -12.90 -17.04
C ASN A 507 2.29 -12.61 -18.23
N ARG A 508 3.58 -12.67 -18.00
CA ARG A 508 4.63 -12.43 -19.02
C ARG A 508 4.60 -13.44 -20.18
N ALA A 509 4.15 -14.67 -19.93
CA ALA A 509 3.97 -15.65 -20.98
C ALA A 509 2.80 -15.32 -21.92
N GLY A 510 2.02 -14.29 -21.59
CA GLY A 510 0.86 -13.87 -22.38
C GLY A 510 -0.40 -14.68 -22.09
N VAL A 511 -0.48 -15.26 -20.89
CA VAL A 511 -1.65 -16.02 -20.45
C VAL A 511 -2.51 -15.12 -19.55
N VAL A 512 -3.78 -14.95 -19.95
CA VAL A 512 -4.76 -14.14 -19.22
C VAL A 512 -5.53 -15.01 -18.25
N SER A 513 -5.59 -14.57 -16.99
CA SER A 513 -6.43 -15.15 -15.95
C SER A 513 -7.59 -14.22 -15.62
N VAL A 514 -8.78 -14.80 -15.44
CA VAL A 514 -9.98 -14.10 -14.95
C VAL A 514 -10.38 -14.72 -13.61
N SER A 515 -10.56 -13.90 -12.59
CA SER A 515 -10.90 -14.38 -11.25
C SER A 515 -11.89 -13.46 -10.53
N SER A 516 -12.50 -13.95 -9.47
CA SER A 516 -13.35 -13.19 -8.53
C SER A 516 -13.34 -13.87 -7.17
N GLN A 517 -13.64 -13.10 -6.12
CA GLN A 517 -13.89 -13.62 -4.78
C GLN A 517 -15.30 -14.21 -4.61
N LYS A 518 -16.21 -14.03 -5.60
CA LYS A 518 -17.55 -14.63 -5.60
C LYS A 518 -17.43 -16.15 -5.70
N LYS A 519 -17.89 -16.87 -4.66
CA LYS A 519 -17.86 -18.35 -4.62
C LYS A 519 -18.79 -18.91 -5.71
N ASP A 520 -18.37 -20.05 -6.29
CA ASP A 520 -19.15 -20.83 -7.28
C ASP A 520 -19.61 -20.02 -8.52
N ALA A 521 -18.92 -18.93 -8.84
CA ALA A 521 -19.29 -18.04 -9.92
C ALA A 521 -19.04 -18.67 -11.30
N VAL A 522 -20.06 -18.69 -12.16
CA VAL A 522 -19.90 -19.01 -13.57
C VAL A 522 -19.56 -17.73 -14.35
N ILE A 523 -18.32 -17.66 -14.85
CA ILE A 523 -17.82 -16.49 -15.58
C ILE A 523 -17.92 -16.76 -17.09
N LEU A 524 -18.47 -15.79 -17.82
CA LEU A 524 -18.47 -15.75 -19.28
C LEU A 524 -17.48 -14.69 -19.75
N TYR A 525 -16.86 -14.90 -20.92
CA TYR A 525 -15.92 -13.95 -21.49
C TYR A 525 -15.95 -13.89 -23.01
N THR A 526 -15.43 -12.81 -23.56
CA THR A 526 -15.10 -12.64 -24.98
C THR A 526 -13.66 -12.13 -25.10
N VAL A 527 -13.05 -12.42 -26.24
CA VAL A 527 -11.81 -11.75 -26.69
C VAL A 527 -12.19 -10.94 -27.91
N ASP A 528 -12.00 -9.61 -27.87
CA ASP A 528 -12.42 -8.66 -28.89
C ASP A 528 -13.92 -8.84 -29.24
N LYS A 529 -14.23 -9.08 -30.50
CA LYS A 529 -15.60 -9.31 -31.00
C LYS A 529 -15.97 -10.79 -31.13
N SER A 530 -15.25 -11.70 -30.45
CA SER A 530 -15.56 -13.13 -30.50
C SER A 530 -16.89 -13.48 -29.85
N LYS A 531 -17.42 -14.69 -30.13
CA LYS A 531 -18.58 -15.20 -29.38
C LYS A 531 -18.18 -15.46 -27.92
N SER A 532 -19.16 -15.26 -27.03
CA SER A 532 -18.95 -15.54 -25.60
C SER A 532 -18.69 -17.00 -25.32
N LYS A 533 -17.78 -17.27 -24.37
CA LYS A 533 -17.41 -18.59 -23.88
C LYS A 533 -17.50 -18.61 -22.36
N THR A 534 -17.68 -19.79 -21.78
CA THR A 534 -17.51 -20.00 -20.35
C THR A 534 -16.02 -20.08 -20.03
N TYR A 535 -15.59 -19.34 -18.99
CA TYR A 535 -14.21 -19.37 -18.54
C TYR A 535 -13.97 -20.61 -17.68
N THR A 536 -13.15 -21.53 -18.18
CA THR A 536 -12.78 -22.79 -17.50
C THR A 536 -11.27 -22.95 -17.35
N GLU A 537 -10.49 -22.21 -18.15
CA GLU A 537 -9.03 -22.26 -18.16
C GLU A 537 -8.45 -20.90 -18.60
N PRO A 538 -7.19 -20.60 -18.25
CA PRO A 538 -6.53 -19.36 -18.66
C PRO A 538 -6.44 -19.21 -20.18
N ILE A 539 -6.48 -17.96 -20.68
CA ILE A 539 -6.59 -17.62 -22.10
C ILE A 539 -5.22 -17.24 -22.64
N ALA A 540 -4.73 -17.95 -23.66
CA ALA A 540 -3.51 -17.55 -24.37
C ALA A 540 -3.77 -16.29 -25.21
N LEU A 541 -3.07 -15.17 -24.91
CA LEU A 541 -3.28 -13.87 -25.56
C LEU A 541 -1.96 -13.09 -25.74
N ARG A 542 -0.93 -13.71 -26.34
CA ARG A 542 0.34 -13.03 -26.64
C ARG A 542 0.21 -11.93 -27.69
N ASN A 543 -0.71 -12.10 -28.65
CA ASN A 543 -0.90 -11.12 -29.75
C ASN A 543 -1.65 -9.86 -29.34
N GLY A 544 -2.02 -9.74 -28.06
CA GLY A 544 -2.84 -8.64 -27.57
C GLY A 544 -4.32 -8.82 -27.91
N GLY A 545 -5.14 -7.89 -27.49
CA GLY A 545 -6.59 -7.88 -27.65
C GLY A 545 -7.30 -7.46 -26.37
N THR A 546 -8.60 -7.29 -26.45
CA THR A 546 -9.45 -6.91 -25.33
C THR A 546 -10.21 -8.12 -24.79
N VAL A 547 -10.00 -8.47 -23.53
CA VAL A 547 -10.80 -9.47 -22.81
C VAL A 547 -11.90 -8.73 -22.05
N THR A 548 -13.15 -9.12 -22.26
CA THR A 548 -14.30 -8.65 -21.47
C THR A 548 -14.94 -9.87 -20.82
N ALA A 549 -15.12 -9.81 -19.51
CA ALA A 549 -15.70 -10.87 -18.70
C ALA A 549 -16.87 -10.38 -17.86
N TRP A 550 -17.82 -11.28 -17.54
CA TRP A 550 -18.99 -10.99 -16.71
C TRP A 550 -19.51 -12.25 -16.03
N PHE A 551 -20.26 -12.10 -14.95
CA PHE A 551 -20.96 -13.21 -14.32
C PHE A 551 -22.19 -13.63 -15.13
N LYS A 552 -22.42 -14.91 -15.26
CA LYS A 552 -23.61 -15.44 -15.97
C LYS A 552 -24.92 -15.04 -15.26
N ASP A 553 -24.94 -15.04 -13.96
CA ASP A 553 -26.08 -14.70 -13.10
C ASP A 553 -26.21 -13.18 -12.82
N ALA A 554 -25.16 -12.41 -13.06
CA ALA A 554 -25.13 -10.98 -12.88
C ALA A 554 -24.42 -10.27 -14.07
N PRO A 555 -24.99 -10.30 -15.29
CA PRO A 555 -24.31 -9.84 -16.51
C PRO A 555 -24.05 -8.32 -16.55
N PHE A 556 -24.60 -7.56 -15.62
CA PHE A 556 -24.32 -6.15 -15.42
C PHE A 556 -22.97 -5.89 -14.72
N ILE A 557 -22.37 -6.90 -14.05
CA ILE A 557 -21.03 -6.80 -13.47
C ILE A 557 -20.04 -7.27 -14.52
N LYS A 558 -19.37 -6.30 -15.15
CA LYS A 558 -18.41 -6.55 -16.23
C LYS A 558 -17.05 -5.96 -15.89
N ALA A 559 -16.02 -6.68 -16.29
CA ALA A 559 -14.64 -6.21 -16.32
C ALA A 559 -14.12 -6.26 -17.75
N SER A 560 -13.30 -5.30 -18.14
CA SER A 560 -12.68 -5.27 -19.46
C SER A 560 -11.22 -4.83 -19.34
N MET A 561 -10.31 -5.56 -20.01
CA MET A 561 -8.89 -5.25 -20.03
C MET A 561 -8.35 -5.41 -21.46
N THR A 562 -7.66 -4.38 -21.93
CA THR A 562 -6.95 -4.42 -23.22
C THR A 562 -5.47 -4.67 -22.98
N PHE A 563 -4.93 -5.61 -23.70
CA PHE A 563 -3.52 -6.01 -23.64
C PHE A 563 -2.82 -5.76 -24.97
N ASP A 564 -1.62 -5.18 -24.92
CA ASP A 564 -0.76 -5.02 -26.08
C ASP A 564 -0.11 -6.36 -26.49
N LYS A 565 0.38 -6.42 -27.73
CA LYS A 565 1.17 -7.59 -28.19
C LYS A 565 2.45 -7.72 -27.37
N ILE A 566 2.77 -8.94 -26.92
CA ILE A 566 4.04 -9.25 -26.26
C ILE A 566 5.08 -9.57 -27.35
N GLU A 567 6.07 -8.71 -27.48
CA GLU A 567 7.21 -8.88 -28.39
C GLU A 567 8.40 -9.58 -27.72
N SER A 568 8.44 -9.64 -26.39
CA SER A 568 9.51 -10.29 -25.64
C SER A 568 9.44 -11.81 -25.74
N ILE A 569 10.60 -12.46 -25.75
CA ILE A 569 10.72 -13.90 -25.59
C ILE A 569 11.38 -14.24 -24.25
N GLN A 570 11.12 -15.44 -23.76
CA GLN A 570 11.87 -15.94 -22.61
C GLN A 570 13.27 -16.32 -23.04
N THR A 571 14.25 -15.91 -22.23
CA THR A 571 15.65 -16.28 -22.36
C THR A 571 16.18 -16.70 -21.00
N GLU A 572 17.21 -17.52 -21.00
CA GLU A 572 17.92 -17.96 -19.80
C GLU A 572 19.37 -17.46 -19.87
N VAL A 573 19.88 -16.93 -18.77
CA VAL A 573 21.30 -16.60 -18.66
C VAL A 573 22.08 -17.91 -18.49
N ILE A 574 22.94 -18.21 -19.44
CA ILE A 574 23.76 -19.45 -19.43
C ILE A 574 25.22 -19.21 -19.03
N TYR A 575 25.66 -17.95 -19.06
CA TYR A 575 27.02 -17.56 -18.65
C TYR A 575 27.09 -16.08 -18.32
N ALA A 576 27.89 -15.74 -17.31
CA ALA A 576 28.29 -14.36 -17.00
C ALA A 576 29.81 -14.30 -16.80
N SER A 577 30.44 -13.25 -17.32
CA SER A 577 31.89 -13.02 -17.14
C SER A 577 32.27 -12.71 -15.68
N SER A 578 31.33 -12.15 -14.95
CA SER A 578 31.43 -11.80 -13.52
C SER A 578 30.05 -11.61 -12.94
N GLU A 579 29.84 -12.10 -11.74
CA GLU A 579 28.62 -11.86 -10.95
C GLU A 579 28.94 -11.82 -9.45
N GLU A 580 28.16 -11.06 -8.69
CA GLU A 580 28.23 -11.04 -7.24
C GLU A 580 27.35 -12.15 -6.68
N SER A 581 27.83 -12.83 -5.65
CA SER A 581 27.02 -13.77 -4.88
C SER A 581 26.07 -12.99 -3.94
N ASP A 582 25.01 -13.63 -3.48
CA ASP A 582 24.05 -13.08 -2.52
C ASP A 582 23.31 -11.82 -3.02
N GLY A 583 22.64 -11.94 -4.16
CA GLY A 583 21.71 -10.94 -4.69
C GLY A 583 22.18 -10.18 -5.93
N GLY A 584 23.37 -10.53 -6.48
CA GLY A 584 23.88 -9.95 -7.72
C GLY A 584 24.07 -10.95 -8.87
N GLU A 585 23.38 -12.10 -8.80
CA GLU A 585 23.51 -13.19 -9.78
C GLU A 585 22.96 -12.79 -11.16
N ALA A 586 23.63 -13.21 -12.21
CA ALA A 586 23.27 -12.83 -13.58
C ALA A 586 21.90 -13.36 -14.04
N LYS A 587 21.41 -14.46 -13.46
CA LYS A 587 20.06 -14.99 -13.71
C LYS A 587 18.95 -13.96 -13.44
N ASN A 588 19.19 -13.00 -12.55
CA ASN A 588 18.27 -11.92 -12.19
C ASN A 588 17.96 -10.99 -13.38
N LEU A 589 18.81 -10.96 -14.42
CA LEU A 589 18.52 -10.20 -15.66
C LEU A 589 17.33 -10.73 -16.45
N THR A 590 16.84 -11.94 -16.18
CA THR A 590 15.77 -12.58 -16.96
C THR A 590 14.65 -13.14 -16.08
N ASP A 591 14.68 -12.94 -14.77
CA ASP A 591 13.70 -13.47 -13.82
C ASP A 591 12.38 -12.69 -13.84
N GLY A 592 12.45 -11.44 -14.27
CA GLY A 592 11.31 -10.59 -14.41
C GLY A 592 10.93 -9.77 -13.23
N ASP A 593 11.77 -9.69 -12.28
CA ASP A 593 11.63 -8.82 -11.13
C ASP A 593 12.59 -7.61 -11.25
N PRO A 594 12.10 -6.41 -11.56
CA PRO A 594 12.95 -5.22 -11.66
C PRO A 594 13.61 -4.81 -10.34
N ASN A 595 13.27 -5.46 -9.23
CA ASN A 595 13.87 -5.21 -7.91
C ASN A 595 15.07 -6.12 -7.62
N THR A 596 15.26 -7.18 -8.37
CA THR A 596 16.48 -7.98 -8.37
C THR A 596 17.49 -7.41 -9.35
N ILE A 597 18.75 -7.74 -9.21
CA ILE A 597 19.80 -7.20 -10.08
C ILE A 597 20.87 -8.24 -10.42
N TRP A 598 21.45 -8.12 -11.60
CA TRP A 598 22.81 -8.56 -11.86
C TRP A 598 23.77 -7.45 -11.46
N HIS A 599 24.84 -7.80 -10.77
CA HIS A 599 25.98 -6.93 -10.51
C HIS A 599 27.27 -7.73 -10.64
N THR A 600 28.25 -7.18 -11.34
CA THR A 600 29.58 -7.82 -11.37
C THR A 600 30.21 -7.85 -9.98
N MET A 601 31.06 -8.84 -9.73
CA MET A 601 31.68 -9.05 -8.44
C MET A 601 32.42 -7.80 -7.95
N PHE A 602 32.21 -7.44 -6.69
CA PHE A 602 32.89 -6.34 -6.01
C PHE A 602 33.36 -6.71 -4.59
N SER A 603 32.79 -7.75 -3.99
CA SER A 603 33.08 -8.16 -2.61
C SER A 603 34.44 -8.83 -2.44
N VAL A 604 34.94 -9.52 -3.46
CA VAL A 604 36.21 -10.25 -3.45
C VAL A 604 37.21 -9.63 -4.43
N THR A 605 36.78 -9.41 -5.67
CA THR A 605 37.63 -8.80 -6.72
C THR A 605 36.79 -7.88 -7.58
N VAL A 606 37.42 -6.85 -8.13
CA VAL A 606 36.83 -5.96 -9.13
C VAL A 606 37.54 -6.20 -10.46
N ALA A 607 36.87 -6.90 -11.38
CA ALA A 607 37.36 -7.08 -12.73
C ALA A 607 37.10 -5.78 -13.55
N LYS A 608 37.97 -5.53 -14.55
CA LYS A 608 37.78 -4.40 -15.47
C LYS A 608 36.86 -4.77 -16.63
N HIS A 609 36.24 -3.76 -17.22
CA HIS A 609 35.53 -3.93 -18.49
C HIS A 609 36.44 -4.57 -19.57
N PRO A 610 35.84 -5.35 -20.50
CA PRO A 610 34.42 -5.58 -20.71
C PRO A 610 33.85 -6.67 -19.81
N HIS A 611 32.55 -6.52 -19.46
CA HIS A 611 31.76 -7.55 -18.80
C HIS A 611 30.64 -8.02 -19.73
N TRP A 612 30.28 -9.31 -19.69
CA TRP A 612 29.24 -9.83 -20.58
C TRP A 612 28.38 -10.92 -19.94
N VAL A 613 27.19 -11.05 -20.46
CA VAL A 613 26.28 -12.16 -20.17
C VAL A 613 25.82 -12.81 -21.47
N ASP A 614 25.68 -14.13 -21.46
CA ASP A 614 25.21 -14.93 -22.58
C ASP A 614 23.82 -15.47 -22.27
N LEU A 615 22.90 -15.25 -23.20
CA LEU A 615 21.50 -15.64 -23.13
C LEU A 615 21.20 -16.75 -24.14
N ASP A 616 20.43 -17.76 -23.74
CA ASP A 616 19.85 -18.79 -24.61
C ASP A 616 18.35 -18.52 -24.81
N ALA A 617 17.90 -18.42 -26.05
CA ALA A 617 16.49 -18.28 -26.41
C ALA A 617 15.77 -19.65 -26.54
N GLY A 618 16.44 -20.75 -26.16
CA GLY A 618 15.94 -22.13 -26.26
C GLY A 618 15.96 -22.71 -27.66
N GLU A 619 15.62 -21.91 -28.65
CA GLU A 619 15.63 -22.28 -30.08
C GLU A 619 16.00 -21.07 -30.95
N VAL A 620 16.25 -21.30 -32.23
CA VAL A 620 16.54 -20.19 -33.16
C VAL A 620 15.31 -19.31 -33.32
N LYS A 621 15.47 -18.04 -33.03
CA LYS A 621 14.43 -16.99 -33.15
C LYS A 621 14.85 -15.91 -34.13
N THR A 622 13.88 -15.17 -34.65
CA THR A 622 14.12 -13.93 -35.41
C THR A 622 14.13 -12.76 -34.43
N ILE A 623 15.33 -12.39 -33.98
CA ILE A 623 15.55 -11.34 -32.97
C ILE A 623 15.49 -9.98 -33.63
N LYS A 624 14.71 -9.06 -33.05
CA LYS A 624 14.49 -7.70 -33.54
C LYS A 624 15.20 -6.62 -32.73
N GLY A 625 15.56 -6.94 -31.50
CA GLY A 625 16.12 -5.99 -30.55
C GLY A 625 16.12 -6.53 -29.15
N PHE A 626 16.29 -5.63 -28.20
CA PHE A 626 16.27 -5.95 -26.78
C PHE A 626 15.82 -4.74 -25.95
N THR A 627 15.44 -5.00 -24.69
CA THR A 627 15.36 -3.96 -23.68
C THR A 627 16.39 -4.21 -22.58
N TYR A 628 16.93 -3.12 -22.03
CA TYR A 628 17.79 -3.14 -20.86
C TYR A 628 17.20 -2.19 -19.80
N LEU A 629 16.90 -2.72 -18.63
CA LEU A 629 16.48 -1.96 -17.48
C LEU A 629 17.67 -1.81 -16.53
N PRO A 630 18.19 -0.59 -16.31
CA PRO A 630 19.19 -0.35 -15.29
C PRO A 630 18.69 -0.77 -13.91
N ARG A 631 19.58 -1.07 -12.96
CA ARG A 631 19.15 -1.30 -11.57
C ARG A 631 18.40 -0.08 -11.03
N GLN A 632 17.35 -0.34 -10.24
CA GLN A 632 16.40 0.70 -9.83
C GLN A 632 16.72 1.33 -8.46
N ASP A 633 17.50 0.64 -7.66
CA ASP A 633 17.87 1.03 -6.29
C ASP A 633 19.13 1.92 -6.24
N SER A 634 19.89 2.01 -7.33
CA SER A 634 21.16 2.77 -7.40
C SER A 634 21.55 3.04 -8.84
N SER A 635 22.51 3.91 -9.07
CA SER A 635 23.15 4.12 -10.38
C SER A 635 24.49 3.39 -10.51
N ASN A 636 24.91 2.63 -9.50
CA ASN A 636 26.19 1.94 -9.49
C ASN A 636 26.20 0.77 -10.46
N GLY A 637 27.18 0.74 -11.38
CA GLY A 637 27.29 -0.31 -12.40
C GLY A 637 26.37 -0.11 -13.61
N ASN A 638 25.56 0.95 -13.70
CA ASN A 638 24.68 1.17 -14.85
C ASN A 638 25.49 1.31 -16.14
N VAL A 639 25.19 0.42 -17.09
CA VAL A 639 25.94 0.32 -18.35
C VAL A 639 25.81 1.59 -19.18
N LYS A 640 26.94 2.07 -19.73
CA LYS A 640 26.99 3.19 -20.67
C LYS A 640 27.18 2.69 -22.10
N ASP A 641 28.38 2.24 -22.45
CA ASP A 641 28.68 1.75 -23.79
C ASP A 641 28.55 0.23 -23.83
N TYR A 642 27.96 -0.31 -24.88
CA TYR A 642 27.68 -1.73 -25.00
C TYR A 642 27.82 -2.25 -26.42
N THR A 643 27.96 -3.59 -26.56
CA THR A 643 27.83 -4.32 -27.83
C THR A 643 26.88 -5.50 -27.68
N ILE A 644 26.26 -5.88 -28.82
CA ILE A 644 25.48 -7.10 -28.95
C ILE A 644 26.12 -8.01 -29.97
N HIS A 645 26.30 -9.25 -29.59
CA HIS A 645 26.71 -10.34 -30.50
C HIS A 645 25.62 -11.41 -30.54
N VAL A 646 25.56 -12.16 -31.59
CA VAL A 646 24.63 -13.29 -31.73
C VAL A 646 25.39 -14.53 -32.21
N SER A 647 24.88 -15.69 -31.83
CA SER A 647 25.46 -16.99 -32.24
C SER A 647 24.36 -18.01 -32.49
N MET A 648 24.65 -18.98 -33.32
CA MET A 648 23.80 -20.14 -33.59
C MET A 648 24.09 -21.31 -32.64
N ASP A 649 25.33 -21.40 -32.13
CA ASP A 649 25.85 -22.54 -31.35
C ASP A 649 26.35 -22.15 -29.96
N GLY A 650 26.36 -20.83 -29.60
CA GLY A 650 26.86 -20.31 -28.35
C GLY A 650 28.37 -20.34 -28.19
N LYS A 651 29.12 -20.68 -29.25
CA LYS A 651 30.58 -20.78 -29.23
C LYS A 651 31.24 -19.75 -30.15
N GLU A 652 30.75 -19.65 -31.39
CA GLU A 652 31.23 -18.64 -32.33
C GLU A 652 30.33 -17.42 -32.31
N TRP A 653 30.90 -16.26 -31.94
CA TRP A 653 30.16 -15.01 -31.72
C TRP A 653 30.32 -13.97 -32.84
N GLY A 654 31.33 -14.07 -33.65
CA GLY A 654 31.60 -13.13 -34.73
C GLY A 654 31.77 -11.67 -34.27
N GLU A 655 31.69 -10.75 -35.24
CA GLU A 655 31.68 -9.31 -34.95
C GLU A 655 30.36 -8.89 -34.32
N PRO A 656 30.36 -7.79 -33.48
CA PRO A 656 29.12 -7.31 -32.89
C PRO A 656 28.15 -6.82 -33.98
N ILE A 657 26.91 -7.25 -33.88
CA ILE A 657 25.83 -6.80 -34.77
C ILE A 657 25.34 -5.41 -34.44
N LEU A 658 25.62 -4.94 -33.21
CA LEU A 658 25.24 -3.62 -32.72
C LEU A 658 26.26 -3.11 -31.72
N LYS A 659 26.52 -1.79 -31.78
CA LYS A 659 27.25 -1.02 -30.76
C LYS A 659 26.40 0.19 -30.41
N GLY A 660 26.31 0.53 -29.12
CA GLY A 660 25.51 1.67 -28.67
C GLY A 660 25.94 2.26 -27.35
N THR A 661 25.30 3.36 -26.99
CA THR A 661 25.52 4.08 -25.74
C THR A 661 24.17 4.41 -25.12
N PHE A 662 23.95 4.04 -23.86
CA PHE A 662 22.73 4.36 -23.11
C PHE A 662 22.77 5.75 -22.51
N ALA A 663 21.62 6.40 -22.45
CA ALA A 663 21.44 7.64 -21.70
C ALA A 663 21.57 7.37 -20.19
N ARG A 664 22.08 8.38 -19.46
CA ARG A 664 22.25 8.31 -18.00
C ARG A 664 20.94 8.62 -17.30
N ASP A 665 20.07 7.64 -17.20
CA ASP A 665 18.83 7.64 -16.40
C ASP A 665 18.47 6.21 -16.01
N LEU A 666 17.45 6.02 -15.17
CA LEU A 666 16.99 4.70 -14.68
C LEU A 666 15.87 4.10 -15.55
N LYS A 667 15.50 4.73 -16.67
CA LYS A 667 14.41 4.24 -17.54
C LYS A 667 14.85 3.04 -18.36
N GLU A 668 13.88 2.21 -18.72
CA GLU A 668 14.11 1.10 -19.64
C GLU A 668 14.63 1.64 -21.00
N LYS A 669 15.64 0.97 -21.52
CA LYS A 669 16.26 1.26 -22.81
C LYS A 669 15.77 0.26 -23.83
N LYS A 670 14.85 0.62 -24.72
CA LYS A 670 14.42 -0.21 -25.84
C LYS A 670 15.28 0.08 -27.06
N VAL A 671 15.96 -0.95 -27.57
CA VAL A 671 16.85 -0.86 -28.72
C VAL A 671 16.39 -1.83 -29.79
N MET A 672 16.09 -1.32 -30.98
CA MET A 672 15.71 -2.12 -32.14
C MET A 672 16.90 -2.27 -33.11
N PHE A 673 17.07 -3.45 -33.69
CA PHE A 673 18.07 -3.70 -34.71
C PHE A 673 17.60 -3.13 -36.06
N ASP A 674 18.51 -2.63 -36.86
CA ASP A 674 18.20 -2.14 -38.22
C ASP A 674 17.55 -3.25 -39.08
N LYS A 675 17.98 -4.49 -38.89
CA LYS A 675 17.42 -5.69 -39.52
C LYS A 675 17.31 -6.79 -38.49
N PRO A 676 16.18 -7.52 -38.47
CA PRO A 676 16.05 -8.73 -37.65
C PRO A 676 17.11 -9.77 -37.98
N VAL A 677 17.62 -10.48 -36.99
CA VAL A 677 18.69 -11.47 -37.12
C VAL A 677 18.24 -12.79 -36.56
N LYS A 678 18.49 -13.89 -37.28
CA LYS A 678 18.24 -15.26 -36.79
C LYS A 678 19.37 -15.68 -35.87
N ALA A 679 19.05 -16.02 -34.62
CA ALA A 679 20.00 -16.56 -33.66
C ALA A 679 19.28 -17.34 -32.55
N ARG A 680 20.01 -18.21 -31.88
CA ARG A 680 19.58 -18.81 -30.60
C ARG A 680 20.24 -18.16 -29.41
N TYR A 681 21.52 -17.79 -29.54
CA TYR A 681 22.29 -17.22 -28.42
C TYR A 681 22.57 -15.75 -28.64
N ILE A 682 22.50 -14.97 -27.58
CA ILE A 682 22.73 -13.53 -27.58
C ILE A 682 23.73 -13.19 -26.48
N ARG A 683 24.78 -12.41 -26.82
CA ARG A 683 25.72 -11.87 -25.86
C ARG A 683 25.52 -10.37 -25.73
N PHE A 684 25.23 -9.91 -24.54
CA PHE A 684 25.26 -8.51 -24.16
C PHE A 684 26.59 -8.22 -23.48
N THR A 685 27.36 -7.27 -24.01
CA THR A 685 28.66 -6.87 -23.46
C THR A 685 28.62 -5.42 -23.00
N ALA A 686 28.85 -5.17 -21.72
CA ALA A 686 29.07 -3.86 -21.14
C ALA A 686 30.54 -3.44 -21.34
N LEU A 687 30.78 -2.34 -22.05
CA LEU A 687 32.12 -1.82 -22.36
C LEU A 687 32.55 -0.73 -21.39
N SER A 688 31.59 -0.01 -20.79
CA SER A 688 31.83 1.05 -19.81
C SER A 688 30.58 1.30 -18.97
N GLU A 689 30.76 2.00 -17.86
CA GLU A 689 29.75 2.35 -16.88
C GLU A 689 29.52 3.88 -16.88
N GLN A 690 28.32 4.34 -16.46
CA GLN A 690 27.88 5.75 -16.52
C GLN A 690 28.71 6.72 -15.68
N ARG A 691 29.40 6.24 -14.65
CA ARG A 691 30.24 7.02 -13.71
C ARG A 691 31.74 6.76 -13.91
N GLY A 692 32.09 5.90 -14.88
CA GLY A 692 33.47 5.52 -15.18
C GLY A 692 34.09 4.53 -14.19
N GLN A 693 33.25 3.73 -13.52
CA GLN A 693 33.69 2.65 -12.63
C GLN A 693 33.84 1.32 -13.39
N ASP A 694 34.53 0.35 -12.78
CA ASP A 694 34.80 -0.95 -13.38
C ASP A 694 33.66 -1.98 -13.18
N TYR A 695 32.45 -1.54 -12.79
CA TYR A 695 31.31 -2.41 -12.56
C TYR A 695 30.37 -2.45 -13.75
N ALA A 696 29.58 -3.53 -13.84
CA ALA A 696 28.36 -3.59 -14.65
C ALA A 696 27.21 -4.12 -13.82
N SER A 697 26.02 -3.57 -14.01
CA SER A 697 24.79 -4.04 -13.36
C SER A 697 23.59 -3.84 -14.27
N GLY A 698 22.49 -4.50 -13.98
CA GLY A 698 21.20 -4.33 -14.64
C GLY A 698 20.11 -5.04 -13.85
N ALA A 699 18.89 -4.55 -13.90
CA ALA A 699 17.74 -5.23 -13.32
C ALA A 699 17.17 -6.24 -14.32
N GLU A 700 16.97 -5.85 -15.60
CA GLU A 700 16.40 -6.73 -16.61
C GLU A 700 17.09 -6.59 -17.96
N LEU A 701 17.21 -7.69 -18.67
CA LEU A 701 17.65 -7.76 -20.06
C LEU A 701 16.70 -8.67 -20.84
N THR A 702 15.82 -8.08 -21.64
CA THR A 702 14.75 -8.79 -22.31
C THR A 702 14.98 -8.77 -23.83
N ILE A 703 14.90 -9.92 -24.47
CA ILE A 703 15.07 -10.07 -25.92
C ILE A 703 13.72 -9.93 -26.63
N LEU A 704 13.70 -9.13 -27.69
CA LEU A 704 12.54 -8.88 -28.54
C LEU A 704 12.66 -9.71 -29.83
N ALA A 705 11.65 -10.50 -30.14
CA ALA A 705 11.61 -11.34 -31.32
C ALA A 705 10.21 -11.40 -31.97
N GLU A 706 10.16 -11.96 -33.19
CA GLU A 706 8.89 -12.20 -33.87
C GLU A 706 8.09 -13.32 -33.23
#